data_f1e14e3e54673d6c0fdc7d2cea878b78
#
_entry.id   f1e14e3e54673d6c0fdc7d2cea878b78
#
_cell.length_a   1.000
_cell.length_b   1.000
_cell.length_c   1.000
_cell.angle_alpha   90.00
_cell.angle_beta   90.00
_cell.angle_gamma   90.00
#
_symmetry.space_group_name_H-M   'P 1'
#
loop_
_entity.id
_entity.type
_entity.pdbx_description
1 polymer ?
#
loop_
_entity_poly.entity_id
_entity_poly.type
_entity_poly.pdbx_seq_one_letter_code
_entity_poly.pdbx_strand_id
1 'polypeptide(L)'
;MFRILFHAPEIPGNTGNAIRLAAITGAELHLVEPLGFDFSDAKLRRAGLDYHDLAVVTVHPSIEDYALIGDEQTAALVGTDGSVDWLCLPRFDSAACFARMLGDEDNGYWRIAPVGADRCTRRAYRRDTLVLDTEWETEQGSVRVTDLMPQRDRAPDLVRVVEGLDGEVTLHSVLKLRFDYGSIIPWVRRADGHRVAVAGPDSTWLRSEPEVTSWGEDYGTHAEFTVKKGEKVAFVLTWHPSHERRPPLVDPYDALRHSVEDWRAWVSRCRYKGPYRDAVVRSLITLKALTYAPTGGIVAAPTTSLPEEPGGVRNWDYRYCWLRDSTLTLNALLAAGYQEEAEAWRNWLLRAVAGDPADLQIMYGVAGERRLPEFELPWLSGFAESAPVRSGNDAVKQLQLDVYGEVMDSLSLARESGLSAQPDVWALQTALLDFLRTHWQQPDEGLWEVRGGRRQFVHSKVMVWVAADRAVRTLERHPELDGDLDGWRALRDEVHREVCEKGYDPERNTFTQSYDSRELDAALLLIPRVGFLPPDDPRVIGTIDAVREELAHGGFLRRYSTDDADVDGLPGGEGAFLVCSFWLADALYMTGRTKEARELFERLAGLANDVGLLSEEYDPMTGRHLGNFPQAFSHIGLVNTALALFGEDGAG
;
A
#
# COMPACT_ATOMS: atom_id res chain seq x y z
N MET A 1 2.23 -0.68 33.55
CA MET A 1 3.17 -1.78 33.34
C MET A 1 4.21 -1.26 32.37
N PHE A 2 5.50 -1.58 32.53
CA PHE A 2 6.52 -1.17 31.55
C PHE A 2 6.53 -2.18 30.41
N ARG A 3 6.64 -1.67 29.17
CA ARG A 3 6.85 -2.47 27.97
C ARG A 3 8.26 -2.23 27.46
N ILE A 4 8.94 -3.30 27.07
CA ILE A 4 10.31 -3.28 26.53
C ILE A 4 10.21 -3.80 25.11
N LEU A 5 10.55 -2.98 24.13
CA LEU A 5 10.55 -3.36 22.72
C LEU A 5 11.99 -3.61 22.25
N PHE A 6 12.24 -4.78 21.67
CA PHE A 6 13.47 -5.09 20.94
C PHE A 6 13.15 -5.26 19.48
N HIS A 7 13.70 -4.39 18.67
CA HIS A 7 13.58 -4.47 17.22
C HIS A 7 14.75 -5.27 16.64
N ALA A 8 14.45 -6.28 15.82
CA ALA A 8 15.40 -7.17 15.16
C ALA A 8 16.57 -7.64 16.08
N PRO A 9 16.32 -8.26 17.25
CA PRO A 9 17.39 -8.66 18.15
C PRO A 9 18.22 -9.81 17.55
N GLU A 10 19.54 -9.59 17.41
CA GLU A 10 20.45 -10.55 16.79
C GLU A 10 21.12 -11.51 17.77
N ILE A 11 21.22 -11.16 19.07
CA ILE A 11 22.03 -11.87 20.05
C ILE A 11 21.13 -12.63 21.04
N PRO A 12 21.04 -13.97 20.94
CA PRO A 12 20.19 -14.79 21.83
C PRO A 12 20.44 -14.55 23.31
N GLY A 13 21.72 -14.37 23.69
CA GLY A 13 22.10 -14.15 25.09
C GLY A 13 21.58 -12.83 25.66
N ASN A 14 21.51 -11.76 24.86
CA ASN A 14 20.96 -10.47 25.25
C ASN A 14 19.45 -10.55 25.44
N THR A 15 18.77 -11.18 24.50
CA THR A 15 17.32 -11.41 24.56
C THR A 15 16.94 -12.31 25.75
N GLY A 16 17.70 -13.38 26.02
CA GLY A 16 17.50 -14.19 27.22
C GLY A 16 17.66 -13.42 28.54
N ASN A 17 18.59 -12.46 28.58
CA ASN A 17 18.73 -11.58 29.75
C ASN A 17 17.55 -10.60 29.86
N ALA A 18 17.03 -10.09 28.74
CA ALA A 18 15.84 -9.23 28.70
C ALA A 18 14.59 -10.00 29.15
N ILE A 19 14.40 -11.25 28.72
CA ILE A 19 13.33 -12.16 29.19
C ILE A 19 13.38 -12.30 30.71
N ARG A 20 14.57 -12.55 31.26
CA ARG A 20 14.76 -12.61 32.73
C ARG A 20 14.41 -11.28 33.41
N LEU A 21 14.87 -10.17 32.87
CA LEU A 21 14.56 -8.85 33.41
C LEU A 21 13.05 -8.58 33.38
N ALA A 22 12.38 -8.88 32.29
CA ALA A 22 10.95 -8.76 32.15
C ALA A 22 10.20 -9.60 33.18
N ALA A 23 10.56 -10.88 33.35
CA ALA A 23 9.97 -11.76 34.36
C ALA A 23 10.15 -11.24 35.79
N ILE A 24 11.34 -10.71 36.15
CA ILE A 24 11.64 -10.20 37.51
C ILE A 24 10.90 -8.88 37.78
N THR A 25 10.78 -8.01 36.79
CA THR A 25 10.20 -6.67 36.94
C THR A 25 8.69 -6.64 36.70
N GLY A 26 8.13 -7.70 36.14
CA GLY A 26 6.73 -7.75 35.67
C GLY A 26 6.50 -6.87 34.43
N ALA A 27 7.57 -6.55 33.68
CA ALA A 27 7.47 -5.86 32.39
C ALA A 27 7.04 -6.85 31.28
N GLU A 28 6.43 -6.36 30.22
CA GLU A 28 6.20 -7.12 29.00
C GLU A 28 7.38 -6.93 28.05
N LEU A 29 7.84 -7.99 27.40
CA LEU A 29 8.91 -7.94 26.40
C LEU A 29 8.31 -8.20 25.02
N HIS A 30 8.46 -7.23 24.13
CA HIS A 30 8.02 -7.30 22.73
C HIS A 30 9.25 -7.45 21.84
N LEU A 31 9.25 -8.44 20.95
CA LEU A 31 10.31 -8.70 19.99
C LEU A 31 9.73 -8.53 18.60
N VAL A 32 10.31 -7.67 17.79
CA VAL A 32 9.93 -7.47 16.39
C VAL A 32 10.89 -8.26 15.50
N GLU A 33 10.37 -9.14 14.66
CA GLU A 33 11.15 -9.94 13.71
C GLU A 33 11.84 -9.07 12.64
N PRO A 34 12.93 -9.56 11.97
CA PRO A 34 13.50 -10.90 12.14
C PRO A 34 14.32 -11.02 13.41
N LEU A 35 14.26 -12.19 14.04
CA LEU A 35 15.15 -12.51 15.13
C LEU A 35 16.41 -13.16 14.56
N GLY A 36 17.59 -12.75 14.98
CA GLY A 36 18.87 -13.37 14.62
C GLY A 36 19.10 -14.75 15.23
N PHE A 37 18.04 -15.38 15.78
CA PHE A 37 18.08 -16.65 16.49
C PHE A 37 16.68 -17.29 16.54
N ASP A 38 16.64 -18.60 16.75
CA ASP A 38 15.43 -19.36 17.02
C ASP A 38 15.17 -19.39 18.55
N PHE A 39 13.91 -19.37 18.99
CA PHE A 39 13.54 -19.51 20.41
C PHE A 39 13.98 -20.87 21.01
N SER A 40 14.23 -21.87 20.18
CA SER A 40 14.84 -23.15 20.55
C SER A 40 16.35 -23.07 20.82
N ASP A 41 17.01 -21.93 20.52
CA ASP A 41 18.46 -21.75 20.67
C ASP A 41 18.92 -22.03 22.10
N ALA A 42 19.87 -22.95 22.24
CA ALA A 42 20.41 -23.33 23.53
C ALA A 42 21.07 -22.16 24.29
N LYS A 43 21.52 -21.11 23.60
CA LYS A 43 22.07 -19.90 24.20
C LYS A 43 20.97 -19.03 24.78
N LEU A 44 19.81 -18.92 24.11
CA LEU A 44 18.65 -18.21 24.61
C LEU A 44 18.14 -18.89 25.90
N ARG A 45 17.95 -20.20 25.86
CA ARG A 45 17.54 -21.00 27.02
C ARG A 45 18.52 -20.90 28.19
N ARG A 46 19.83 -20.96 27.92
CA ARG A 46 20.85 -20.79 28.98
C ARG A 46 20.85 -19.40 29.60
N ALA A 47 20.60 -18.35 28.82
CA ALA A 47 20.54 -16.98 29.32
C ALA A 47 19.21 -16.67 30.03
N GLY A 48 18.08 -17.17 29.51
CA GLY A 48 16.75 -16.99 30.09
C GLY A 48 16.47 -17.89 31.28
N LEU A 49 17.16 -19.03 31.40
CA LEU A 49 16.93 -20.07 32.43
C LEU A 49 15.43 -20.47 32.52
N ASP A 50 14.95 -20.72 33.74
CA ASP A 50 13.57 -21.12 34.03
C ASP A 50 12.56 -19.94 34.00
N TYR A 51 12.99 -18.73 33.60
CA TYR A 51 12.14 -17.53 33.57
C TYR A 51 11.33 -17.39 32.29
N HIS A 52 11.55 -18.25 31.29
CA HIS A 52 10.86 -18.19 30.00
C HIS A 52 9.34 -18.33 30.14
N ASP A 53 8.88 -19.20 31.02
CA ASP A 53 7.48 -19.44 31.30
C ASP A 53 6.83 -18.39 32.22
N LEU A 54 7.63 -17.47 32.77
CA LEU A 54 7.20 -16.42 33.70
C LEU A 54 7.17 -15.02 33.05
N ALA A 55 7.79 -14.85 31.91
CA ALA A 55 7.82 -13.59 31.18
C ALA A 55 6.71 -13.55 30.11
N VAL A 56 6.03 -12.43 30.02
CA VAL A 56 5.16 -12.16 28.87
C VAL A 56 6.06 -11.70 27.73
N VAL A 57 6.24 -12.57 26.72
CA VAL A 57 7.05 -12.27 25.54
C VAL A 57 6.14 -12.33 24.31
N THR A 58 6.04 -11.23 23.59
CA THR A 58 5.28 -11.13 22.33
C THR A 58 6.26 -10.97 21.18
N VAL A 59 6.13 -11.81 20.13
CA VAL A 59 6.89 -11.67 18.88
C VAL A 59 5.98 -11.05 17.85
N HIS A 60 6.40 -9.92 17.26
CA HIS A 60 5.68 -9.25 16.20
C HIS A 60 6.30 -9.62 14.86
N PRO A 61 5.49 -10.09 13.88
CA PRO A 61 5.99 -10.32 12.52
C PRO A 61 6.46 -9.01 11.90
N SER A 62 7.28 -9.11 10.87
CA SER A 62 7.68 -7.97 10.05
C SER A 62 6.62 -7.63 9.02
N ILE A 63 6.56 -6.37 8.57
CA ILE A 63 5.69 -5.97 7.45
C ILE A 63 6.06 -6.76 6.18
N GLU A 64 7.36 -6.96 5.92
CA GLU A 64 7.85 -7.75 4.80
C GLU A 64 7.54 -9.26 4.86
N ASP A 65 7.09 -9.78 6.01
CA ASP A 65 6.66 -11.17 6.13
C ASP A 65 5.28 -11.45 5.52
N TYR A 66 4.59 -10.43 5.04
CA TYR A 66 3.26 -10.60 4.46
C TYR A 66 3.29 -10.66 2.93
N ALA A 67 2.34 -11.44 2.39
CA ALA A 67 2.01 -11.54 0.98
C ALA A 67 0.55 -11.10 0.76
N LEU A 68 0.27 -10.44 -0.36
CA LEU A 68 -1.06 -9.97 -0.73
C LEU A 68 -1.82 -11.03 -1.52
N ILE A 69 -3.08 -11.27 -1.19
CA ILE A 69 -4.07 -11.88 -2.08
C ILE A 69 -5.32 -10.99 -2.14
N GLY A 70 -6.08 -11.03 -3.22
CA GLY A 70 -7.25 -10.15 -3.37
C GLY A 70 -8.13 -10.52 -4.56
N ASP A 71 -9.37 -10.01 -4.54
CA ASP A 71 -10.43 -10.25 -5.53
C ASP A 71 -10.85 -8.99 -6.30
N GLU A 72 -9.99 -7.96 -6.31
CA GLU A 72 -10.23 -6.65 -6.90
C GLU A 72 -11.41 -5.86 -6.24
N GLN A 73 -11.80 -6.22 -5.01
CA GLN A 73 -12.77 -5.47 -4.21
C GLN A 73 -12.36 -5.41 -2.74
N THR A 74 -11.57 -6.40 -2.32
CA THR A 74 -10.89 -6.45 -1.03
C THR A 74 -9.59 -7.24 -1.16
N ALA A 75 -8.82 -7.26 -0.07
CA ALA A 75 -7.57 -7.99 -0.03
C ALA A 75 -7.30 -8.57 1.36
N ALA A 76 -6.49 -9.62 1.38
CA ALA A 76 -5.99 -10.24 2.59
C ALA A 76 -4.46 -10.28 2.60
N LEU A 77 -3.86 -10.24 3.78
CA LEU A 77 -2.43 -10.39 3.99
C LEU A 77 -2.11 -11.72 4.66
N VAL A 78 -1.25 -12.49 4.01
CA VAL A 78 -0.85 -13.85 4.41
C VAL A 78 0.57 -13.83 4.94
N GLY A 79 0.75 -14.20 6.19
CA GLY A 79 2.05 -14.29 6.87
C GLY A 79 2.86 -15.53 6.51
N THR A 80 4.16 -15.49 6.81
CA THR A 80 5.09 -16.63 6.60
C THR A 80 4.80 -17.82 7.51
N ASP A 81 4.01 -17.64 8.57
CA ASP A 81 3.53 -18.70 9.46
C ASP A 81 2.26 -19.42 8.94
N GLY A 82 1.77 -19.01 7.76
CA GLY A 82 0.55 -19.52 7.15
C GLY A 82 -0.74 -18.91 7.71
N SER A 83 -0.65 -17.81 8.47
CA SER A 83 -1.82 -17.06 8.94
C SER A 83 -2.28 -16.03 7.92
N VAL A 84 -3.57 -15.73 7.91
CA VAL A 84 -4.17 -14.54 7.32
C VAL A 84 -4.49 -13.62 8.47
N ASP A 85 -3.76 -12.50 8.61
CA ASP A 85 -3.79 -11.62 9.78
C ASP A 85 -4.50 -10.29 9.53
N TRP A 86 -4.78 -10.01 8.25
CA TRP A 86 -5.55 -8.84 7.82
C TRP A 86 -6.54 -9.21 6.73
N LEU A 87 -7.81 -8.87 6.92
CA LEU A 87 -8.86 -9.00 5.92
C LEU A 87 -10.04 -8.10 6.26
N CYS A 88 -10.42 -7.21 5.34
CA CYS A 88 -11.64 -6.41 5.39
C CYS A 88 -12.72 -7.03 4.49
N LEU A 89 -13.94 -7.13 4.94
CA LEU A 89 -15.05 -7.69 4.17
C LEU A 89 -16.30 -6.82 4.29
N PRO A 90 -17.05 -6.56 3.21
CA PRO A 90 -16.82 -7.06 1.84
C PRO A 90 -15.92 -6.20 0.96
N ARG A 91 -15.46 -5.02 1.41
CA ARG A 91 -14.69 -4.04 0.63
C ARG A 91 -13.37 -3.72 1.33
N PHE A 92 -12.42 -3.08 0.60
CA PHE A 92 -11.17 -2.59 1.19
C PHE A 92 -11.38 -1.71 2.41
N ASP A 93 -12.34 -0.78 2.33
CA ASP A 93 -12.65 0.21 3.36
C ASP A 93 -13.70 -0.26 4.40
N SER A 94 -14.12 -1.52 4.34
CA SER A 94 -14.96 -2.14 5.38
C SER A 94 -14.17 -2.39 6.65
N ALA A 95 -14.89 -2.57 7.76
CA ALA A 95 -14.28 -3.00 9.01
C ALA A 95 -13.62 -4.38 8.85
N ALA A 96 -12.43 -4.56 9.45
CA ALA A 96 -11.70 -5.82 9.36
C ALA A 96 -12.38 -6.93 10.15
N CYS A 97 -12.37 -8.15 9.60
CA CYS A 97 -12.74 -9.39 10.30
C CYS A 97 -11.54 -10.20 10.77
N PHE A 98 -10.35 -9.88 10.25
CA PHE A 98 -9.05 -10.28 10.78
C PHE A 98 -8.21 -9.02 10.97
N ALA A 99 -7.76 -8.78 12.20
CA ALA A 99 -6.98 -7.62 12.60
C ALA A 99 -5.82 -7.98 13.54
N ARG A 100 -5.36 -9.25 13.57
CA ARG A 100 -4.20 -9.69 14.34
C ARG A 100 -2.97 -8.85 14.02
N MET A 101 -2.83 -8.41 12.79
CA MET A 101 -1.74 -7.55 12.34
C MET A 101 -1.62 -6.24 13.14
N LEU A 102 -2.74 -5.69 13.64
CA LEU A 102 -2.79 -4.46 14.43
C LEU A 102 -3.07 -4.70 15.92
N GLY A 103 -3.05 -5.94 16.36
CA GLY A 103 -3.31 -6.35 17.73
C GLY A 103 -2.62 -7.66 18.05
N ASP A 104 -3.40 -8.63 18.49
CA ASP A 104 -2.93 -9.97 18.85
C ASP A 104 -3.87 -11.07 18.29
N GLU A 105 -3.66 -12.31 18.72
CA GLU A 105 -4.47 -13.47 18.30
C GLU A 105 -5.96 -13.33 18.64
N ASP A 106 -6.32 -12.52 19.61
CA ASP A 106 -7.72 -12.30 19.98
C ASP A 106 -8.42 -11.28 19.08
N ASN A 107 -7.67 -10.58 18.20
CA ASN A 107 -8.22 -9.63 17.21
C ASN A 107 -8.56 -10.27 15.86
N GLY A 108 -8.42 -11.60 15.73
CA GLY A 108 -8.89 -12.39 14.60
C GLY A 108 -7.82 -12.68 13.55
N TYR A 109 -7.78 -13.95 13.16
CA TYR A 109 -6.87 -14.49 12.13
C TYR A 109 -7.35 -15.85 11.63
N TRP A 110 -6.72 -16.35 10.57
CA TRP A 110 -6.92 -17.73 10.10
C TRP A 110 -5.59 -18.36 9.72
N ARG A 111 -5.08 -19.24 10.54
CA ARG A 111 -3.83 -19.97 10.32
C ARG A 111 -4.08 -21.40 9.84
N ILE A 112 -3.35 -21.86 8.80
CA ILE A 112 -3.24 -23.27 8.39
C ILE A 112 -1.76 -23.56 8.21
N ALA A 113 -1.22 -24.45 9.05
CA ALA A 113 0.19 -24.85 9.01
C ALA A 113 0.39 -26.25 9.56
N PRO A 114 1.52 -26.95 9.27
CA PRO A 114 1.88 -28.19 9.94
C PRO A 114 1.97 -28.00 11.46
N VAL A 115 1.59 -29.03 12.20
CA VAL A 115 1.68 -29.02 13.66
C VAL A 115 3.12 -28.81 14.09
N GLY A 116 3.36 -27.78 14.91
CA GLY A 116 4.69 -27.43 15.43
C GLY A 116 5.58 -26.64 14.47
N ALA A 117 5.06 -26.21 13.31
CA ALA A 117 5.79 -25.34 12.40
C ALA A 117 5.40 -23.87 12.63
N ASP A 118 6.40 -23.00 12.86
CA ASP A 118 6.18 -21.57 13.11
C ASP A 118 6.38 -20.72 11.84
N ARG A 119 7.15 -21.19 10.87
CA ARG A 119 7.46 -20.47 9.62
C ARG A 119 7.52 -21.44 8.44
N CYS A 120 7.13 -20.96 7.26
CA CYS A 120 7.24 -21.73 6.02
C CYS A 120 8.70 -21.88 5.59
N THR A 121 9.00 -22.96 4.85
CA THR A 121 10.31 -23.18 4.24
C THR A 121 10.50 -22.29 3.02
N ARG A 122 9.41 -22.07 2.27
CA ARG A 122 9.41 -21.27 1.05
C ARG A 122 8.00 -20.78 0.74
N ARG A 123 7.90 -19.58 0.16
CA ARG A 123 6.65 -19.11 -0.45
C ARG A 123 6.95 -18.38 -1.78
N ALA A 124 6.00 -18.41 -2.69
CA ALA A 124 6.09 -17.68 -3.94
C ALA A 124 4.70 -17.55 -4.58
N TYR A 125 4.47 -16.49 -5.31
CA TYR A 125 3.33 -16.45 -6.23
C TYR A 125 3.57 -17.40 -7.41
N ARG A 126 2.51 -18.06 -7.87
CA ARG A 126 2.56 -18.69 -9.18
C ARG A 126 2.87 -17.64 -10.23
N ARG A 127 3.74 -17.98 -11.16
CA ARG A 127 4.23 -17.01 -12.16
C ARG A 127 3.08 -16.30 -12.86
N ASP A 128 3.19 -14.98 -12.94
CA ASP A 128 2.23 -14.06 -13.58
C ASP A 128 0.81 -14.13 -12.97
N THR A 129 0.70 -14.36 -11.65
CA THR A 129 -0.58 -14.42 -10.92
C THR A 129 -0.51 -13.76 -9.53
N LEU A 130 -1.68 -13.65 -8.87
CA LEU A 130 -1.81 -13.31 -7.45
C LEU A 130 -2.18 -14.56 -6.60
N VAL A 131 -1.90 -15.76 -7.08
CA VAL A 131 -2.10 -17.02 -6.36
C VAL A 131 -0.83 -17.35 -5.62
N LEU A 132 -0.89 -17.42 -4.29
CA LEU A 132 0.25 -17.64 -3.40
C LEU A 132 0.39 -19.12 -3.07
N ASP A 133 1.54 -19.72 -3.31
CA ASP A 133 1.93 -21.02 -2.81
C ASP A 133 2.89 -20.84 -1.62
N THR A 134 2.55 -21.45 -0.47
CA THR A 134 3.38 -21.49 0.75
C THR A 134 3.70 -22.95 1.05
N GLU A 135 4.98 -23.30 1.20
CA GLU A 135 5.45 -24.68 1.34
C GLU A 135 6.19 -24.87 2.67
N TRP A 136 5.96 -26.01 3.27
CA TRP A 136 6.67 -26.48 4.47
C TRP A 136 7.32 -27.83 4.22
N GLU A 137 8.56 -27.96 4.66
CA GLU A 137 9.28 -29.23 4.77
C GLU A 137 9.36 -29.62 6.24
N THR A 138 8.89 -30.81 6.57
CA THR A 138 8.90 -31.38 7.92
C THR A 138 9.63 -32.72 7.91
N GLU A 139 9.94 -33.27 9.08
CA GLU A 139 10.55 -34.61 9.19
C GLU A 139 9.66 -35.73 8.60
N GLN A 140 8.32 -35.53 8.54
CA GLN A 140 7.37 -36.52 8.05
C GLN A 140 7.03 -36.37 6.57
N GLY A 141 7.37 -35.24 5.96
CA GLY A 141 7.05 -34.95 4.56
C GLY A 141 6.99 -33.47 4.25
N SER A 142 6.46 -33.16 3.08
CA SER A 142 6.28 -31.78 2.65
C SER A 142 4.85 -31.51 2.19
N VAL A 143 4.40 -30.27 2.41
CA VAL A 143 3.03 -29.82 2.13
C VAL A 143 3.04 -28.41 1.56
N ARG A 144 2.07 -28.11 0.70
CA ARG A 144 1.79 -26.78 0.15
C ARG A 144 0.40 -26.32 0.57
N VAL A 145 0.30 -25.06 0.99
CA VAL A 145 -0.97 -24.34 1.08
C VAL A 145 -0.99 -23.31 -0.05
N THR A 146 -2.03 -23.36 -0.87
CA THR A 146 -2.26 -22.39 -1.95
C THR A 146 -3.38 -21.47 -1.52
N ASP A 147 -3.09 -20.19 -1.41
CA ASP A 147 -4.00 -19.14 -0.98
C ASP A 147 -4.39 -18.23 -2.14
N LEU A 148 -5.68 -17.95 -2.28
CA LEU A 148 -6.22 -17.06 -3.30
C LEU A 148 -7.57 -16.47 -2.88
N MET A 149 -7.89 -15.34 -3.47
CA MET A 149 -9.24 -14.80 -3.53
C MET A 149 -9.62 -14.74 -5.02
N PRO A 150 -10.55 -15.58 -5.50
CA PRO A 150 -10.97 -15.56 -6.90
C PRO A 150 -11.69 -14.24 -7.22
N GLN A 151 -11.58 -13.79 -8.47
CA GLN A 151 -12.32 -12.59 -8.93
C GLN A 151 -13.80 -12.73 -8.57
N ARG A 152 -14.33 -11.68 -7.94
CA ARG A 152 -15.66 -11.70 -7.33
C ARG A 152 -16.77 -11.69 -8.38
N ASP A 153 -17.57 -12.75 -8.40
CA ASP A 153 -18.86 -12.77 -9.13
C ASP A 153 -20.01 -12.23 -8.24
N ARG A 154 -20.20 -12.80 -7.05
CA ARG A 154 -21.33 -12.45 -6.16
C ARG A 154 -20.95 -12.17 -4.73
N ALA A 155 -20.07 -12.98 -4.18
CA ALA A 155 -19.62 -12.89 -2.80
C ALA A 155 -18.08 -12.97 -2.75
N PRO A 156 -17.43 -12.34 -1.75
CA PRO A 156 -16.00 -12.54 -1.55
C PRO A 156 -15.74 -13.93 -0.97
N ASP A 157 -14.82 -14.63 -1.59
CA ASP A 157 -14.36 -15.95 -1.17
C ASP A 157 -12.85 -15.92 -0.87
N LEU A 158 -12.45 -16.42 0.29
CA LEU A 158 -11.07 -16.76 0.60
C LEU A 158 -10.92 -18.28 0.48
N VAL A 159 -10.12 -18.71 -0.49
CA VAL A 159 -9.88 -20.13 -0.81
C VAL A 159 -8.47 -20.51 -0.39
N ARG A 160 -8.35 -21.60 0.38
CA ARG A 160 -7.09 -22.17 0.85
C ARG A 160 -7.02 -23.64 0.50
N VAL A 161 -6.13 -24.05 -0.41
CA VAL A 161 -5.98 -25.43 -0.87
C VAL A 161 -4.71 -26.03 -0.31
N VAL A 162 -4.84 -27.06 0.52
CA VAL A 162 -3.73 -27.84 1.09
C VAL A 162 -3.45 -29.04 0.20
N GLU A 163 -2.20 -29.27 -0.19
CA GLU A 163 -1.75 -30.39 -1.01
C GLU A 163 -0.53 -31.07 -0.38
N GLY A 164 -0.61 -32.37 -0.13
CA GLY A 164 0.53 -33.18 0.27
C GLY A 164 1.50 -33.37 -0.91
N LEU A 165 2.74 -32.92 -0.78
CA LEU A 165 3.77 -33.01 -1.82
C LEU A 165 4.60 -34.29 -1.68
N ASP A 166 4.97 -34.65 -0.44
CA ASP A 166 5.68 -35.90 -0.12
C ASP A 166 5.39 -36.34 1.32
N GLY A 167 5.50 -37.64 1.59
CA GLY A 167 5.26 -38.21 2.91
C GLY A 167 3.81 -38.07 3.38
N GLU A 168 3.66 -37.84 4.69
CA GLU A 168 2.37 -37.68 5.39
C GLU A 168 2.51 -36.54 6.41
N VAL A 169 1.77 -35.46 6.25
CA VAL A 169 1.89 -34.26 7.10
C VAL A 169 0.56 -33.97 7.78
N THR A 170 0.58 -33.79 9.10
CA THR A 170 -0.58 -33.33 9.87
C THR A 170 -0.55 -31.82 10.02
N LEU A 171 -1.68 -31.18 9.68
CA LEU A 171 -1.85 -29.73 9.77
C LEU A 171 -2.92 -29.37 10.80
N HIS A 172 -2.76 -28.20 11.39
CA HIS A 172 -3.75 -27.58 12.24
C HIS A 172 -4.29 -26.31 11.58
N SER A 173 -5.63 -26.21 11.50
CA SER A 173 -6.34 -25.01 11.07
C SER A 173 -6.97 -24.33 12.28
N VAL A 174 -6.68 -23.06 12.49
CA VAL A 174 -7.27 -22.20 13.53
C VAL A 174 -7.91 -20.99 12.87
N LEU A 175 -9.22 -20.87 12.96
CA LEU A 175 -9.97 -19.72 12.46
C LEU A 175 -10.61 -18.99 13.66
N LYS A 176 -10.07 -17.84 14.03
CA LYS A 176 -10.67 -16.88 14.96
C LYS A 176 -11.26 -15.71 14.16
N LEU A 177 -12.56 -15.71 13.98
CA LEU A 177 -13.27 -14.58 13.37
C LEU A 177 -13.57 -13.53 14.42
N ARG A 178 -13.29 -12.27 14.10
CA ARG A 178 -13.57 -11.11 14.93
C ARG A 178 -14.01 -9.98 14.02
N PHE A 179 -15.26 -9.58 14.11
CA PHE A 179 -15.75 -8.47 13.29
C PHE A 179 -15.44 -7.12 13.93
N ASP A 180 -15.61 -6.06 13.14
CA ASP A 180 -15.40 -4.67 13.55
C ASP A 180 -14.02 -4.46 14.21
N TYR A 181 -12.96 -4.77 13.45
CA TYR A 181 -11.56 -4.64 13.89
C TYR A 181 -11.26 -5.40 15.19
N GLY A 182 -11.78 -6.60 15.36
CA GLY A 182 -11.53 -7.42 16.53
C GLY A 182 -12.48 -7.21 17.70
N SER A 183 -13.37 -6.20 17.66
CA SER A 183 -14.22 -5.84 18.79
C SER A 183 -15.41 -6.80 19.01
N ILE A 184 -15.86 -7.52 17.97
CA ILE A 184 -17.07 -8.34 18.02
C ILE A 184 -16.73 -9.82 17.82
N ILE A 185 -16.98 -10.63 18.86
CA ILE A 185 -16.96 -12.09 18.78
C ILE A 185 -18.27 -12.56 18.15
N PRO A 186 -18.26 -13.28 16.99
CA PRO A 186 -19.47 -13.71 16.33
C PRO A 186 -20.16 -14.88 17.04
N TRP A 187 -21.44 -15.02 16.79
CA TRP A 187 -22.16 -16.24 17.10
C TRP A 187 -21.90 -17.30 16.03
N VAL A 188 -21.27 -18.42 16.41
CA VAL A 188 -20.91 -19.51 15.50
C VAL A 188 -21.86 -20.69 15.67
N ARG A 189 -22.39 -21.19 14.55
CA ARG A 189 -23.27 -22.37 14.51
C ARG A 189 -22.96 -23.27 13.32
N ARG A 190 -23.44 -24.51 13.35
CA ARG A 190 -23.48 -25.38 12.16
C ARG A 190 -24.80 -25.19 11.42
N ALA A 191 -24.73 -25.05 10.10
CA ALA A 191 -25.90 -25.00 9.23
C ALA A 191 -25.52 -25.57 7.85
N ASP A 192 -26.30 -26.54 7.36
CA ASP A 192 -26.16 -27.13 6.02
C ASP A 192 -24.73 -27.63 5.69
N GLY A 193 -24.06 -28.25 6.64
CA GLY A 193 -22.67 -28.72 6.47
C GLY A 193 -21.59 -27.65 6.60
N HIS A 194 -21.95 -26.39 6.92
CA HIS A 194 -21.03 -25.26 7.07
C HIS A 194 -20.90 -24.84 8.55
N ARG A 195 -19.77 -24.21 8.87
CA ARG A 195 -19.67 -23.33 10.04
C ARG A 195 -20.08 -21.93 9.62
N VAL A 196 -21.08 -21.39 10.28
CA VAL A 196 -21.61 -20.06 10.00
C VAL A 196 -21.36 -19.16 11.20
N ALA A 197 -20.63 -18.08 11.01
CA ALA A 197 -20.39 -17.06 12.01
C ALA A 197 -21.20 -15.81 11.64
N VAL A 198 -21.94 -15.23 12.60
CA VAL A 198 -22.82 -14.08 12.39
C VAL A 198 -22.51 -13.00 13.42
N ALA A 199 -22.36 -11.74 12.94
CA ALA A 199 -22.21 -10.57 13.78
C ALA A 199 -22.91 -9.36 13.11
N GLY A 200 -24.09 -8.99 13.61
CA GLY A 200 -24.88 -7.89 13.04
C GLY A 200 -25.23 -8.12 11.57
N PRO A 201 -24.82 -7.21 10.66
CA PRO A 201 -25.14 -7.32 9.23
C PRO A 201 -24.28 -8.38 8.51
N ASP A 202 -23.19 -8.84 9.14
CA ASP A 202 -22.18 -9.68 8.53
C ASP A 202 -22.38 -11.14 8.86
N SER A 203 -22.11 -12.03 7.90
CA SER A 203 -21.92 -13.44 8.12
C SER A 203 -20.78 -13.99 7.30
N THR A 204 -20.11 -15.03 7.84
CA THR A 204 -19.14 -15.82 7.08
C THR A 204 -19.49 -17.30 7.15
N TRP A 205 -19.25 -18.00 6.05
CA TRP A 205 -19.59 -19.40 5.84
C TRP A 205 -18.32 -20.18 5.51
N LEU A 206 -17.85 -21.00 6.46
CA LEU A 206 -16.70 -21.88 6.27
C LEU A 206 -17.15 -23.28 5.87
N ARG A 207 -16.54 -23.83 4.84
CA ARG A 207 -16.64 -25.24 4.44
C ARG A 207 -15.27 -25.82 4.08
N SER A 208 -15.16 -27.14 4.08
CA SER A 208 -14.00 -27.86 3.58
C SER A 208 -14.40 -28.94 2.58
N GLU A 209 -13.48 -29.29 1.68
CA GLU A 209 -13.65 -30.34 0.67
C GLU A 209 -12.35 -31.15 0.51
N PRO A 210 -12.32 -32.46 0.87
CA PRO A 210 -13.39 -33.17 1.57
C PRO A 210 -13.74 -32.56 2.92
N GLU A 211 -14.90 -32.96 3.50
CA GLU A 211 -15.32 -32.45 4.82
C GLU A 211 -14.32 -32.86 5.90
N VAL A 212 -13.80 -31.86 6.63
CA VAL A 212 -12.89 -32.01 7.77
C VAL A 212 -13.66 -31.78 9.05
N THR A 213 -13.47 -32.66 10.01
CA THR A 213 -14.08 -32.53 11.35
C THR A 213 -13.47 -31.31 12.05
N SER A 214 -14.34 -30.40 12.53
CA SER A 214 -13.94 -29.21 13.26
C SER A 214 -14.63 -29.09 14.61
N TRP A 215 -13.95 -28.46 15.57
CA TRP A 215 -14.50 -28.19 16.91
C TRP A 215 -14.36 -26.69 17.25
N GLY A 216 -15.04 -26.27 18.30
CA GLY A 216 -14.91 -24.91 18.85
C GLY A 216 -14.05 -24.97 20.10
N GLU A 217 -13.08 -24.08 20.21
CA GLU A 217 -12.20 -23.92 21.36
C GLU A 217 -11.76 -22.45 21.42
N ASP A 218 -11.72 -21.86 22.59
CA ASP A 218 -11.28 -20.48 22.83
C ASP A 218 -11.85 -19.46 21.83
N TYR A 219 -13.18 -19.54 21.63
CA TYR A 219 -13.92 -18.73 20.63
C TYR A 219 -13.36 -18.81 19.20
N GLY A 220 -12.61 -19.85 18.87
CA GLY A 220 -12.10 -20.19 17.55
C GLY A 220 -12.77 -21.44 16.98
N THR A 221 -12.63 -21.66 15.69
CA THR A 221 -12.94 -22.92 15.00
C THR A 221 -11.63 -23.61 14.65
N HIS A 222 -11.44 -24.80 15.21
CA HIS A 222 -10.24 -25.61 15.04
C HIS A 222 -10.53 -26.84 14.18
N ALA A 223 -9.53 -27.26 13.40
CA ALA A 223 -9.55 -28.53 12.70
C ALA A 223 -8.12 -29.08 12.59
N GLU A 224 -7.98 -30.39 12.83
CA GLU A 224 -6.72 -31.12 12.60
C GLU A 224 -6.97 -32.16 11.53
N PHE A 225 -6.08 -32.26 10.55
CA PHE A 225 -6.20 -33.20 9.45
C PHE A 225 -4.82 -33.52 8.87
N THR A 226 -4.74 -34.69 8.26
CA THR A 226 -3.51 -35.21 7.67
C THR A 226 -3.67 -35.31 6.16
N VAL A 227 -2.64 -34.93 5.41
CA VAL A 227 -2.56 -35.12 3.96
C VAL A 227 -1.36 -35.98 3.60
N LYS A 228 -1.58 -36.93 2.70
CA LYS A 228 -0.53 -37.75 2.10
C LYS A 228 -0.17 -37.22 0.74
N LYS A 229 0.95 -37.66 0.20
CA LYS A 229 1.38 -37.28 -1.16
C LYS A 229 0.26 -37.42 -2.18
N GLY A 230 -0.08 -36.29 -2.84
CA GLY A 230 -1.11 -36.20 -3.86
C GLY A 230 -2.54 -35.99 -3.32
N GLU A 231 -2.76 -36.11 -2.01
CA GLU A 231 -4.05 -35.77 -1.40
C GLU A 231 -4.22 -34.26 -1.26
N LYS A 232 -5.47 -33.81 -1.37
CA LYS A 232 -5.84 -32.40 -1.28
C LYS A 232 -7.00 -32.21 -0.34
N VAL A 233 -6.95 -31.11 0.41
CA VAL A 233 -8.05 -30.60 1.23
C VAL A 233 -8.18 -29.12 0.95
N ALA A 234 -9.36 -28.68 0.59
CA ALA A 234 -9.63 -27.26 0.33
C ALA A 234 -10.58 -26.70 1.39
N PHE A 235 -10.34 -25.45 1.76
CA PHE A 235 -11.22 -24.64 2.61
C PHE A 235 -11.69 -23.43 1.84
N VAL A 236 -12.96 -23.06 2.02
CA VAL A 236 -13.55 -21.84 1.47
C VAL A 236 -14.25 -21.09 2.58
N LEU A 237 -13.85 -19.83 2.79
CA LEU A 237 -14.52 -18.88 3.66
C LEU A 237 -15.21 -17.83 2.80
N THR A 238 -16.56 -17.82 2.80
CA THR A 238 -17.38 -16.90 2.03
C THR A 238 -18.03 -15.89 2.95
N TRP A 239 -17.89 -14.58 2.70
CA TRP A 239 -18.71 -13.56 3.36
C TRP A 239 -20.06 -13.39 2.67
N HIS A 240 -21.12 -13.13 3.46
CA HIS A 240 -22.45 -12.90 2.93
C HIS A 240 -23.29 -12.04 3.89
N PRO A 241 -24.18 -11.17 3.42
CA PRO A 241 -25.07 -10.43 4.30
C PRO A 241 -25.88 -11.38 5.19
N SER A 242 -25.89 -11.12 6.49
CA SER A 242 -26.46 -12.06 7.49
C SER A 242 -27.96 -12.27 7.37
N HIS A 243 -28.68 -11.32 6.75
CA HIS A 243 -30.14 -11.37 6.51
C HIS A 243 -30.51 -12.09 5.22
N GLU A 244 -29.55 -12.42 4.37
CA GLU A 244 -29.77 -13.15 3.14
C GLU A 244 -29.68 -14.66 3.36
N ARG A 245 -30.15 -15.40 2.35
CA ARG A 245 -30.03 -16.86 2.36
C ARG A 245 -28.59 -17.27 2.13
N ARG A 246 -28.32 -18.58 2.22
CA ARG A 246 -27.01 -19.18 1.98
C ARG A 246 -26.33 -18.61 0.71
N PRO A 247 -25.04 -18.25 0.75
CA PRO A 247 -24.27 -17.83 -0.42
C PRO A 247 -24.17 -18.96 -1.46
N PRO A 248 -23.92 -18.62 -2.73
CA PRO A 248 -23.58 -19.60 -3.75
C PRO A 248 -22.31 -20.35 -3.37
N LEU A 249 -22.25 -21.64 -3.74
CA LEU A 249 -21.05 -22.46 -3.52
C LEU A 249 -20.05 -22.23 -4.64
N VAL A 250 -18.79 -22.05 -4.27
CA VAL A 250 -17.65 -21.97 -5.19
C VAL A 250 -16.89 -23.28 -5.12
N ASP A 251 -16.66 -23.95 -6.26
CA ASP A 251 -15.72 -25.07 -6.32
C ASP A 251 -14.29 -24.55 -6.16
N PRO A 252 -13.54 -24.96 -5.10
CA PRO A 252 -12.23 -24.41 -4.80
C PRO A 252 -11.17 -24.71 -5.87
N TYR A 253 -11.28 -25.87 -6.53
CA TYR A 253 -10.32 -26.29 -7.55
C TYR A 253 -10.58 -25.58 -8.89
N ASP A 254 -11.84 -25.40 -9.24
CA ASP A 254 -12.22 -24.58 -10.40
C ASP A 254 -11.87 -23.11 -10.18
N ALA A 255 -12.12 -22.56 -8.98
CA ALA A 255 -11.73 -21.21 -8.61
C ALA A 255 -10.22 -21.00 -8.75
N LEU A 256 -9.41 -21.94 -8.25
CA LEU A 256 -7.96 -21.91 -8.38
C LEU A 256 -7.52 -21.94 -9.86
N ARG A 257 -8.11 -22.81 -10.66
CA ARG A 257 -7.78 -22.93 -12.09
C ARG A 257 -8.13 -21.65 -12.85
N HIS A 258 -9.34 -21.12 -12.68
CA HIS A 258 -9.78 -19.89 -13.34
C HIS A 258 -8.95 -18.69 -12.89
N SER A 259 -8.66 -18.53 -11.58
CA SER A 259 -7.82 -17.43 -11.11
C SER A 259 -6.44 -17.43 -11.75
N VAL A 260 -5.82 -18.61 -11.93
CA VAL A 260 -4.52 -18.70 -12.63
C VAL A 260 -4.65 -18.32 -14.09
N GLU A 261 -5.70 -18.78 -14.78
CA GLU A 261 -5.96 -18.49 -16.20
C GLU A 261 -6.21 -16.99 -16.42
N ASP A 262 -7.06 -16.38 -15.58
CA ASP A 262 -7.47 -14.97 -15.69
C ASP A 262 -6.30 -14.03 -15.45
N TRP A 263 -5.52 -14.25 -14.38
CA TRP A 263 -4.31 -13.46 -14.11
C TRP A 263 -3.29 -13.54 -15.24
N ARG A 264 -3.04 -14.75 -15.78
CA ARG A 264 -2.11 -14.92 -16.90
C ARG A 264 -2.62 -14.29 -18.19
N ALA A 265 -3.92 -14.38 -18.46
CA ALA A 265 -4.55 -13.70 -19.58
C ALA A 265 -4.40 -12.18 -19.45
N TRP A 266 -4.61 -11.63 -18.24
CA TRP A 266 -4.41 -10.22 -17.97
C TRP A 266 -2.94 -9.81 -18.17
N VAL A 267 -1.98 -10.51 -17.55
CA VAL A 267 -0.55 -10.22 -17.69
C VAL A 267 -0.05 -10.35 -19.13
N SER A 268 -0.64 -11.22 -19.94
CA SER A 268 -0.24 -11.39 -21.35
C SER A 268 -0.39 -10.11 -22.19
N ARG A 269 -1.22 -9.14 -21.74
CA ARG A 269 -1.39 -7.83 -22.39
C ARG A 269 -0.25 -6.86 -22.11
N CYS A 270 0.63 -7.16 -21.11
CA CYS A 270 1.72 -6.29 -20.73
C CYS A 270 2.71 -6.08 -21.88
N ARG A 271 2.94 -4.81 -22.24
CA ARG A 271 3.84 -4.42 -23.33
C ARG A 271 5.29 -4.29 -22.89
N TYR A 272 5.55 -4.14 -21.58
CA TYR A 272 6.92 -4.01 -21.08
C TYR A 272 7.72 -5.30 -21.28
N LYS A 273 8.90 -5.19 -21.92
CA LYS A 273 9.81 -6.31 -22.23
C LYS A 273 11.25 -6.07 -21.81
N GLY A 274 11.47 -4.97 -21.08
CA GLY A 274 12.81 -4.60 -20.58
C GLY A 274 13.32 -5.52 -19.48
N PRO A 275 14.54 -5.26 -18.99
CA PRO A 275 15.04 -5.89 -17.76
C PRO A 275 14.09 -5.60 -16.60
N TYR A 276 14.15 -6.40 -15.52
CA TYR A 276 13.25 -6.28 -14.36
C TYR A 276 11.76 -6.56 -14.67
N ARG A 277 11.44 -7.28 -15.78
CA ARG A 277 10.06 -7.59 -16.15
C ARG A 277 9.28 -8.22 -15.00
N ASP A 278 9.89 -9.11 -14.24
CA ASP A 278 9.20 -9.80 -13.15
C ASP A 278 8.81 -8.82 -12.01
N ALA A 279 9.65 -7.84 -11.68
CA ALA A 279 9.33 -6.79 -10.72
C ALA A 279 8.24 -5.83 -11.25
N VAL A 280 8.32 -5.44 -12.53
CA VAL A 280 7.31 -4.59 -13.18
C VAL A 280 5.96 -5.31 -13.23
N VAL A 281 5.92 -6.58 -13.65
CA VAL A 281 4.68 -7.37 -13.70
C VAL A 281 4.12 -7.59 -12.30
N ARG A 282 4.96 -7.87 -11.29
CA ARG A 282 4.51 -7.99 -9.90
C ARG A 282 3.87 -6.68 -9.42
N SER A 283 4.49 -5.53 -9.69
CA SER A 283 3.95 -4.22 -9.35
C SER A 283 2.62 -3.94 -10.05
N LEU A 284 2.49 -4.27 -11.34
CA LEU A 284 1.25 -4.12 -12.09
C LEU A 284 0.13 -5.04 -11.55
N ILE A 285 0.43 -6.30 -11.19
CA ILE A 285 -0.51 -7.21 -10.53
C ILE A 285 -0.96 -6.64 -9.17
N THR A 286 -0.03 -6.08 -8.40
CA THR A 286 -0.34 -5.44 -7.12
C THR A 286 -1.28 -4.25 -7.31
N LEU A 287 -1.01 -3.35 -8.27
CA LEU A 287 -1.89 -2.23 -8.60
C LEU A 287 -3.28 -2.69 -9.06
N LYS A 288 -3.35 -3.76 -9.88
CA LYS A 288 -4.61 -4.37 -10.28
C LYS A 288 -5.36 -4.94 -9.08
N ALA A 289 -4.67 -5.61 -8.17
CA ALA A 289 -5.26 -6.14 -6.94
C ALA A 289 -5.77 -5.06 -5.98
N LEU A 290 -5.18 -3.85 -6.00
CA LEU A 290 -5.61 -2.68 -5.22
C LEU A 290 -6.71 -1.86 -5.93
N THR A 291 -7.11 -2.26 -7.13
CA THR A 291 -8.20 -1.62 -7.87
C THR A 291 -9.55 -2.15 -7.37
N TYR A 292 -10.46 -1.25 -7.05
CA TYR A 292 -11.86 -1.61 -6.78
C TYR A 292 -12.60 -1.77 -8.11
N ALA A 293 -12.69 -2.98 -8.61
CA ALA A 293 -13.19 -3.32 -9.94
C ALA A 293 -14.57 -2.72 -10.29
N PRO A 294 -15.56 -2.61 -9.34
CA PRO A 294 -16.86 -2.03 -9.66
C PRO A 294 -16.81 -0.57 -10.10
N THR A 295 -15.78 0.19 -9.72
CA THR A 295 -15.72 1.63 -10.00
C THR A 295 -14.45 2.08 -10.71
N GLY A 296 -13.37 1.32 -10.59
CA GLY A 296 -12.05 1.65 -11.11
C GLY A 296 -11.17 2.46 -10.15
N GLY A 297 -11.65 2.78 -8.93
CA GLY A 297 -10.84 3.45 -7.90
C GLY A 297 -9.69 2.54 -7.42
N ILE A 298 -8.53 3.13 -7.15
CA ILE A 298 -7.36 2.40 -6.65
C ILE A 298 -7.03 2.91 -5.25
N VAL A 299 -7.03 1.99 -4.26
CA VAL A 299 -6.65 2.35 -2.89
C VAL A 299 -5.13 2.52 -2.76
N ALA A 300 -4.69 3.44 -1.92
CA ALA A 300 -3.26 3.66 -1.69
C ALA A 300 -2.60 2.44 -1.06
N ALA A 301 -3.30 1.75 -0.15
CA ALA A 301 -2.91 0.44 0.39
C ALA A 301 -4.16 -0.31 0.89
N PRO A 302 -4.11 -1.65 1.05
CA PRO A 302 -5.23 -2.42 1.59
C PRO A 302 -5.28 -2.38 3.12
N THR A 303 -4.33 -1.70 3.77
CA THR A 303 -4.13 -1.65 5.22
C THR A 303 -4.43 -0.28 5.81
N THR A 304 -4.61 -0.25 7.11
CA THR A 304 -4.58 0.95 7.93
C THR A 304 -3.49 0.83 9.00
N SER A 305 -2.98 1.97 9.43
CA SER A 305 -2.24 2.15 10.68
C SER A 305 -0.98 1.28 10.85
N LEU A 306 -0.38 0.84 9.76
CA LEU A 306 0.99 0.35 9.80
C LEU A 306 1.92 1.56 9.96
N PRO A 307 2.86 1.51 10.93
CA PRO A 307 3.59 2.70 11.37
C PRO A 307 4.71 3.11 10.39
N GLU A 308 4.87 4.43 10.21
CA GLU A 308 6.06 5.04 9.58
C GLU A 308 7.29 4.95 10.52
N GLU A 309 7.03 4.81 11.84
CA GLU A 309 8.03 4.56 12.89
C GLU A 309 7.47 3.57 13.92
N PRO A 310 8.09 2.39 14.14
CA PRO A 310 7.64 1.43 15.15
C PRO A 310 7.57 2.06 16.55
N GLY A 311 6.40 1.93 17.20
CA GLY A 311 6.10 2.57 18.47
C GLY A 311 5.70 4.05 18.36
N GLY A 312 5.65 4.59 17.14
CA GLY A 312 5.30 5.98 16.83
C GLY A 312 3.80 6.23 16.67
N VAL A 313 3.47 7.49 16.34
CA VAL A 313 2.08 7.97 16.23
C VAL A 313 1.63 8.20 14.78
N ARG A 314 2.54 8.06 13.81
CA ARG A 314 2.29 8.26 12.37
C ARG A 314 1.70 6.99 11.77
N ASN A 315 0.40 6.77 12.03
CA ASN A 315 -0.33 5.55 11.70
C ASN A 315 -1.64 5.95 11.00
N TRP A 316 -1.72 5.80 9.66
CA TRP A 316 -2.81 6.36 8.86
C TRP A 316 -3.61 5.29 8.12
N ASP A 317 -4.88 5.58 7.82
CA ASP A 317 -5.74 4.71 7.03
C ASP A 317 -5.57 5.02 5.53
N TYR A 318 -5.03 4.04 4.77
CA TYR A 318 -4.73 4.17 3.34
C TYR A 318 -5.67 3.37 2.43
N ARG A 319 -6.79 2.90 2.96
CA ARG A 319 -7.79 2.13 2.19
C ARG A 319 -8.71 3.00 1.33
N TYR A 320 -8.23 4.19 0.95
CA TYR A 320 -8.93 5.21 0.16
C TYR A 320 -8.15 5.54 -1.12
N CYS A 321 -8.80 6.28 -2.03
CA CYS A 321 -8.24 6.65 -3.32
C CYS A 321 -7.81 8.12 -3.31
N TRP A 322 -6.51 8.39 -3.45
CA TRP A 322 -5.93 9.74 -3.53
C TRP A 322 -5.92 10.27 -4.96
N LEU A 323 -6.24 11.55 -5.13
CA LEU A 323 -6.14 12.23 -6.45
C LEU A 323 -4.69 12.52 -6.84
N ARG A 324 -3.80 12.72 -5.88
CA ARG A 324 -2.37 12.95 -6.06
C ARG A 324 -1.70 11.93 -6.98
N ASP A 325 -2.08 10.66 -6.85
CA ASP A 325 -1.44 9.56 -7.56
C ASP A 325 -1.99 9.35 -8.97
N SER A 326 -2.96 10.19 -9.38
CA SER A 326 -3.79 9.98 -10.58
C SER A 326 -2.98 9.92 -11.87
N THR A 327 -2.15 10.95 -12.14
CA THR A 327 -1.36 11.03 -13.38
C THR A 327 -0.36 9.91 -13.48
N LEU A 328 0.34 9.63 -12.38
CA LEU A 328 1.38 8.60 -12.34
C LEU A 328 0.78 7.20 -12.53
N THR A 329 -0.38 6.94 -11.92
CA THR A 329 -1.14 5.69 -12.10
C THR A 329 -1.59 5.51 -13.55
N LEU A 330 -2.21 6.54 -14.13
CA LEU A 330 -2.69 6.51 -15.50
C LEU A 330 -1.53 6.28 -16.48
N ASN A 331 -0.41 6.95 -16.27
CA ASN A 331 0.80 6.76 -17.08
C ASN A 331 1.32 5.32 -17.00
N ALA A 332 1.45 4.76 -15.80
CA ALA A 332 1.91 3.38 -15.59
C ALA A 332 1.01 2.37 -16.33
N LEU A 333 -0.31 2.50 -16.22
CA LEU A 333 -1.27 1.61 -16.88
C LEU A 333 -1.22 1.73 -18.39
N LEU A 334 -1.26 2.95 -18.94
CA LEU A 334 -1.25 3.19 -20.39
C LEU A 334 0.06 2.72 -21.03
N ALA A 335 1.20 3.08 -20.45
CA ALA A 335 2.51 2.69 -20.97
C ALA A 335 2.75 1.18 -20.90
N ALA A 336 2.21 0.52 -19.87
CA ALA A 336 2.25 -0.94 -19.76
C ALA A 336 1.23 -1.67 -20.67
N GLY A 337 0.27 -0.95 -21.31
CA GLY A 337 -0.69 -1.50 -22.27
C GLY A 337 -2.07 -1.84 -21.70
N TYR A 338 -2.40 -1.35 -20.50
CA TYR A 338 -3.67 -1.62 -19.80
C TYR A 338 -4.66 -0.47 -19.99
N GLN A 339 -5.18 -0.35 -21.21
CA GLN A 339 -6.07 0.74 -21.60
C GLN A 339 -7.44 0.68 -20.89
N GLU A 340 -7.99 -0.53 -20.68
CA GLU A 340 -9.29 -0.72 -20.00
C GLU A 340 -9.22 -0.24 -18.54
N GLU A 341 -8.15 -0.59 -17.84
CA GLU A 341 -7.91 -0.18 -16.47
C GLU A 341 -7.69 1.33 -16.37
N ALA A 342 -6.96 1.91 -17.31
CA ALA A 342 -6.78 3.35 -17.42
C ALA A 342 -8.10 4.09 -17.67
N GLU A 343 -8.98 3.56 -18.52
CA GLU A 343 -10.32 4.11 -18.75
C GLU A 343 -11.21 3.99 -17.50
N ALA A 344 -11.16 2.86 -16.80
CA ALA A 344 -11.92 2.65 -15.57
C ALA A 344 -11.48 3.66 -14.48
N TRP A 345 -10.17 3.83 -14.30
CA TRP A 345 -9.60 4.83 -13.37
C TRP A 345 -10.00 6.25 -13.73
N ARG A 346 -9.84 6.66 -15.00
CA ARG A 346 -10.30 7.98 -15.47
C ARG A 346 -11.79 8.19 -15.20
N ASN A 347 -12.62 7.20 -15.48
CA ASN A 347 -14.07 7.31 -15.26
C ASN A 347 -14.42 7.40 -13.77
N TRP A 348 -13.66 6.72 -12.91
CA TRP A 348 -13.77 6.88 -11.47
C TRP A 348 -13.39 8.31 -11.05
N LEU A 349 -12.25 8.80 -11.52
CA LEU A 349 -11.76 10.15 -11.24
C LEU A 349 -12.82 11.21 -11.60
N LEU A 350 -13.37 11.14 -12.80
CA LEU A 350 -14.40 12.07 -13.26
C LEU A 350 -15.64 12.08 -12.34
N ARG A 351 -16.06 10.92 -11.85
CA ARG A 351 -17.19 10.84 -10.90
C ARG A 351 -16.82 11.39 -9.53
N ALA A 352 -15.62 11.11 -9.05
CA ALA A 352 -15.16 11.56 -7.73
C ALA A 352 -15.04 13.10 -7.66
N VAL A 353 -14.51 13.72 -8.73
CA VAL A 353 -14.31 15.18 -8.78
C VAL A 353 -15.53 15.96 -9.30
N ALA A 354 -16.59 15.26 -9.74
CA ALA A 354 -17.81 15.93 -10.22
C ALA A 354 -18.47 16.72 -9.10
N GLY A 355 -18.65 18.03 -9.30
CA GLY A 355 -19.26 18.92 -8.31
C GLY A 355 -18.70 20.33 -8.36
N ASP A 356 -18.91 21.09 -7.27
CA ASP A 356 -18.31 22.41 -7.12
C ASP A 356 -16.78 22.25 -6.94
N PRO A 357 -15.94 22.93 -7.71
CA PRO A 357 -14.50 22.92 -7.53
C PRO A 357 -14.02 23.29 -6.13
N ALA A 358 -14.76 24.13 -5.42
CA ALA A 358 -14.43 24.50 -4.03
C ALA A 358 -14.55 23.33 -3.04
N ASP A 359 -15.33 22.31 -3.40
CA ASP A 359 -15.57 21.10 -2.60
C ASP A 359 -14.66 19.92 -3.03
N LEU A 360 -13.69 20.13 -3.89
CA LEU A 360 -12.75 19.08 -4.31
C LEU A 360 -11.95 18.59 -3.11
N GLN A 361 -11.98 17.27 -2.90
CA GLN A 361 -11.23 16.63 -1.81
C GLN A 361 -9.95 15.99 -2.35
N ILE A 362 -8.99 15.78 -1.47
CA ILE A 362 -7.70 15.15 -1.83
C ILE A 362 -7.84 13.64 -2.02
N MET A 363 -8.81 13.04 -1.34
CA MET A 363 -9.10 11.61 -1.39
C MET A 363 -10.59 11.32 -1.29
N TYR A 364 -10.96 10.12 -1.73
CA TYR A 364 -12.34 9.61 -1.74
C TYR A 364 -12.37 8.14 -1.35
N GLY A 365 -13.54 7.66 -0.91
CA GLY A 365 -13.78 6.23 -0.79
C GLY A 365 -13.73 5.51 -2.14
N VAL A 366 -13.65 4.18 -2.14
CA VAL A 366 -13.48 3.36 -3.35
C VAL A 366 -14.61 3.51 -4.36
N ALA A 367 -15.83 3.86 -3.91
CA ALA A 367 -16.96 4.15 -4.80
C ALA A 367 -17.22 5.67 -5.00
N GLY A 368 -16.32 6.54 -4.51
CA GLY A 368 -16.42 7.98 -4.59
C GLY A 368 -17.06 8.62 -3.36
N GLU A 369 -17.10 7.92 -2.23
CA GLU A 369 -17.62 8.45 -0.97
C GLU A 369 -16.76 9.64 -0.51
N ARG A 370 -17.46 10.72 -0.09
CA ARG A 370 -16.84 11.98 0.34
C ARG A 370 -16.64 12.08 1.85
N ARG A 371 -17.33 11.26 2.64
CA ARG A 371 -17.25 11.30 4.11
C ARG A 371 -16.38 10.15 4.59
N LEU A 372 -15.20 10.48 5.08
CA LEU A 372 -14.18 9.55 5.57
C LEU A 372 -13.82 9.91 7.02
N PRO A 373 -14.78 9.89 7.96
CA PRO A 373 -14.52 10.34 9.32
C PRO A 373 -13.46 9.45 9.98
N GLU A 374 -12.47 10.10 10.58
CA GLU A 374 -11.41 9.41 11.32
C GLU A 374 -11.87 9.04 12.73
N PHE A 375 -11.62 7.79 13.11
CA PHE A 375 -11.88 7.24 14.44
C PHE A 375 -10.63 6.53 14.95
N GLU A 376 -10.36 6.64 16.23
CA GLU A 376 -9.37 5.82 16.91
C GLU A 376 -10.01 4.50 17.37
N LEU A 377 -9.25 3.40 17.28
CA LEU A 377 -9.64 2.06 17.70
C LEU A 377 -8.81 1.65 18.94
N PRO A 378 -9.21 2.12 20.15
CA PRO A 378 -8.35 2.05 21.34
C PRO A 378 -8.17 0.64 21.92
N TRP A 379 -8.89 -0.36 21.40
CA TRP A 379 -8.73 -1.77 21.79
C TRP A 379 -7.67 -2.51 20.99
N LEU A 380 -7.07 -1.86 19.96
CA LEU A 380 -5.95 -2.37 19.21
C LEU A 380 -4.66 -1.69 19.67
N SER A 381 -3.63 -2.46 19.96
CA SER A 381 -2.33 -1.95 20.39
C SER A 381 -1.55 -1.27 19.26
N GLY A 382 -1.90 -1.57 18.02
CA GLY A 382 -1.16 -1.19 16.82
C GLY A 382 -0.02 -2.17 16.51
N PHE A 383 0.41 -2.19 15.26
CA PHE A 383 1.56 -2.98 14.81
C PHE A 383 2.81 -2.54 15.59
N ALA A 384 3.51 -3.51 16.21
CA ALA A 384 4.66 -3.24 17.06
C ALA A 384 4.38 -2.14 18.13
N GLU A 385 3.20 -2.20 18.77
CA GLU A 385 2.75 -1.24 19.81
C GLU A 385 2.65 0.22 19.32
N SER A 386 2.38 0.42 18.04
CA SER A 386 2.27 1.74 17.42
C SER A 386 0.84 2.24 17.45
N ALA A 387 0.52 3.02 18.47
CA ALA A 387 -0.81 3.61 18.67
C ALA A 387 -0.81 5.12 18.34
N PRO A 388 -1.98 5.68 17.96
CA PRO A 388 -3.29 5.06 17.85
C PRO A 388 -3.49 4.29 16.53
N VAL A 389 -4.34 3.26 16.55
CA VAL A 389 -4.88 2.64 15.35
C VAL A 389 -6.09 3.44 14.90
N ARG A 390 -6.18 3.74 13.60
CA ARG A 390 -7.22 4.61 13.03
C ARG A 390 -8.05 3.90 11.96
N SER A 391 -9.29 4.31 11.82
CA SER A 391 -10.16 4.04 10.69
C SER A 391 -10.72 5.37 10.19
N GLY A 392 -10.72 5.59 8.88
CA GLY A 392 -10.97 6.92 8.31
C GLY A 392 -9.72 7.78 8.24
N ASN A 393 -9.83 8.95 7.60
CA ASN A 393 -8.69 9.85 7.43
C ASN A 393 -9.14 11.32 7.38
N ASP A 394 -8.79 12.07 8.41
CA ASP A 394 -9.20 13.48 8.57
C ASP A 394 -8.48 14.45 7.60
N ALA A 395 -7.43 14.02 6.92
CA ALA A 395 -6.80 14.79 5.85
C ALA A 395 -7.77 15.07 4.68
N VAL A 396 -8.87 14.33 4.56
CA VAL A 396 -9.96 14.60 3.62
C VAL A 396 -10.52 16.03 3.70
N LYS A 397 -10.32 16.72 4.82
CA LYS A 397 -10.78 18.10 5.05
C LYS A 397 -9.78 19.17 4.62
N GLN A 398 -8.58 18.78 4.21
CA GLN A 398 -7.52 19.70 3.85
C GLN A 398 -7.75 20.36 2.49
N LEU A 399 -7.27 21.59 2.34
CA LEU A 399 -7.13 22.24 1.04
C LEU A 399 -5.74 21.93 0.48
N GLN A 400 -5.68 21.33 -0.69
CA GLN A 400 -4.44 21.09 -1.41
C GLN A 400 -4.59 21.58 -2.86
N LEU A 401 -3.78 22.55 -3.25
CA LEU A 401 -3.87 23.16 -4.59
C LEU A 401 -3.23 22.28 -5.68
N ASP A 402 -2.33 21.37 -5.29
CA ASP A 402 -1.71 20.41 -6.20
C ASP A 402 -2.72 19.45 -6.85
N VAL A 403 -3.78 19.03 -6.12
CA VAL A 403 -4.78 18.09 -6.67
C VAL A 403 -5.49 18.60 -7.92
N TYR A 404 -5.66 19.90 -8.06
CA TYR A 404 -6.23 20.48 -9.28
C TYR A 404 -5.29 20.26 -10.48
N GLY A 405 -3.98 20.42 -10.26
CA GLY A 405 -2.95 20.13 -11.26
C GLY A 405 -2.89 18.66 -11.63
N GLU A 406 -2.96 17.77 -10.65
CA GLU A 406 -2.97 16.32 -10.86
C GLU A 406 -4.17 15.88 -11.70
N VAL A 407 -5.37 16.35 -11.38
CA VAL A 407 -6.58 16.06 -12.15
C VAL A 407 -6.44 16.59 -13.59
N MET A 408 -5.97 17.82 -13.76
CA MET A 408 -5.79 18.46 -15.09
C MET A 408 -4.75 17.73 -15.93
N ASP A 409 -3.63 17.30 -15.32
CA ASP A 409 -2.56 16.55 -15.99
C ASP A 409 -3.03 15.16 -16.40
N SER A 410 -3.73 14.43 -15.50
CA SER A 410 -4.35 13.14 -15.80
C SER A 410 -5.32 13.20 -16.97
N LEU A 411 -6.21 14.20 -17.00
CA LEU A 411 -7.20 14.36 -18.07
C LEU A 411 -6.54 14.78 -19.41
N SER A 412 -5.44 15.56 -19.35
CA SER A 412 -4.63 15.88 -20.53
C SER A 412 -3.95 14.64 -21.09
N LEU A 413 -3.29 13.85 -20.23
CA LEU A 413 -2.64 12.59 -20.61
C LEU A 413 -3.65 11.60 -21.22
N ALA A 414 -4.82 11.47 -20.61
CA ALA A 414 -5.90 10.63 -21.13
C ALA A 414 -6.30 11.02 -22.54
N ARG A 415 -6.46 12.31 -22.81
CA ARG A 415 -6.79 12.83 -24.14
C ARG A 415 -5.67 12.58 -25.16
N GLU A 416 -4.42 12.87 -24.79
CA GLU A 416 -3.25 12.66 -25.66
C GLU A 416 -3.04 11.18 -26.00
N SER A 417 -3.39 10.29 -25.09
CA SER A 417 -3.34 8.83 -25.27
C SER A 417 -4.52 8.26 -26.07
N GLY A 418 -5.43 9.12 -26.57
CA GLY A 418 -6.56 8.71 -27.40
C GLY A 418 -7.71 8.07 -26.64
N LEU A 419 -7.75 8.16 -25.30
CA LEU A 419 -8.93 7.79 -24.53
C LEU A 419 -10.07 8.73 -24.91
N SER A 420 -11.28 8.16 -25.17
CA SER A 420 -12.41 8.88 -25.76
C SER A 420 -12.72 10.20 -25.04
N ALA A 421 -12.72 11.30 -25.81
CA ALA A 421 -13.10 12.62 -25.29
C ALA A 421 -14.61 12.62 -24.96
N GLN A 422 -14.93 12.92 -23.70
CA GLN A 422 -16.31 13.21 -23.30
C GLN A 422 -16.49 14.72 -23.23
N PRO A 423 -17.53 15.32 -23.82
CA PRO A 423 -17.74 16.78 -23.80
C PRO A 423 -17.75 17.39 -22.40
N ASP A 424 -18.33 16.66 -21.43
CA ASP A 424 -18.46 17.12 -20.05
C ASP A 424 -17.10 17.23 -19.32
N VAL A 425 -16.08 16.49 -19.78
CA VAL A 425 -14.73 16.53 -19.19
C VAL A 425 -14.09 17.92 -19.37
N TRP A 426 -14.28 18.54 -20.54
CA TRP A 426 -13.73 19.86 -20.80
C TRP A 426 -14.43 20.94 -19.95
N ALA A 427 -15.74 20.85 -19.78
CA ALA A 427 -16.48 21.76 -18.91
C ALA A 427 -16.00 21.66 -17.46
N LEU A 428 -15.72 20.45 -16.96
CA LEU A 428 -15.11 20.25 -15.64
C LEU A 428 -13.73 20.90 -15.56
N GLN A 429 -12.85 20.65 -16.54
CA GLN A 429 -11.51 21.24 -16.58
C GLN A 429 -11.56 22.78 -16.54
N THR A 430 -12.48 23.38 -17.29
CA THR A 430 -12.68 24.84 -17.28
C THR A 430 -13.12 25.35 -15.90
N ALA A 431 -14.06 24.66 -15.24
CA ALA A 431 -14.53 25.04 -13.90
C ALA A 431 -13.40 24.96 -12.85
N LEU A 432 -12.54 23.93 -12.91
CA LEU A 432 -11.36 23.81 -12.04
C LEU A 432 -10.37 24.98 -12.23
N LEU A 433 -10.14 25.39 -13.47
CA LEU A 433 -9.27 26.54 -13.78
C LEU A 433 -9.86 27.88 -13.33
N ASP A 434 -11.16 28.08 -13.49
CA ASP A 434 -11.84 29.29 -13.01
C ASP A 434 -11.76 29.42 -11.49
N PHE A 435 -11.86 28.31 -10.78
CA PHE A 435 -11.60 28.26 -9.34
C PHE A 435 -10.15 28.63 -9.02
N LEU A 436 -9.18 27.97 -9.64
CA LEU A 436 -7.74 28.24 -9.42
C LEU A 436 -7.39 29.69 -9.68
N ARG A 437 -7.91 30.32 -10.74
CA ARG A 437 -7.61 31.71 -11.08
C ARG A 437 -7.85 32.68 -9.94
N THR A 438 -8.79 32.39 -9.05
CA THR A 438 -9.15 33.23 -7.91
C THR A 438 -8.62 32.75 -6.58
N HIS A 439 -8.09 31.51 -6.49
CA HIS A 439 -7.72 30.86 -5.23
C HIS A 439 -6.26 30.42 -5.14
N TRP A 440 -5.51 30.42 -6.25
CA TRP A 440 -4.15 29.86 -6.28
C TRP A 440 -3.15 30.53 -5.34
N GLN A 441 -3.38 31.80 -4.96
CA GLN A 441 -2.53 32.54 -4.04
C GLN A 441 -2.75 32.16 -2.56
N GLN A 442 -3.75 31.35 -2.25
CA GLN A 442 -3.97 30.90 -0.88
C GLN A 442 -2.87 29.91 -0.44
N PRO A 443 -2.50 29.90 0.84
CA PRO A 443 -1.71 28.82 1.42
C PRO A 443 -2.55 27.56 1.53
N ASP A 444 -1.91 26.40 1.44
CA ASP A 444 -2.53 25.07 1.53
C ASP A 444 -1.75 24.15 2.48
N GLU A 445 -2.22 22.91 2.65
CA GLU A 445 -1.54 21.91 3.47
C GLU A 445 -0.48 21.11 2.70
N GLY A 446 -0.41 21.27 1.35
CA GLY A 446 0.58 20.64 0.47
C GLY A 446 0.43 19.14 0.30
N LEU A 447 1.23 18.60 -0.61
CA LEU A 447 1.22 17.19 -1.04
C LEU A 447 1.27 16.17 0.09
N TRP A 448 1.99 16.48 1.17
CA TRP A 448 2.27 15.55 2.28
C TRP A 448 1.29 15.66 3.44
N GLU A 449 0.19 16.39 3.27
CA GLU A 449 -0.91 16.44 4.25
C GLU A 449 -0.45 16.97 5.62
N VAL A 450 0.46 17.98 5.59
CA VAL A 450 1.05 18.50 6.83
C VAL A 450 -0.02 18.97 7.82
N ARG A 451 0.17 18.68 9.08
CA ARG A 451 -0.71 19.09 10.19
C ARG A 451 -0.19 20.34 10.94
N GLY A 452 0.96 20.87 10.54
CA GLY A 452 1.61 22.07 11.09
C GLY A 452 1.04 23.41 10.61
N GLY A 453 0.00 23.38 9.77
CA GLY A 453 -0.65 24.57 9.23
C GLY A 453 -0.30 24.85 7.77
N ARG A 454 -1.14 25.70 7.15
CA ARG A 454 -1.03 26.05 5.72
C ARG A 454 0.18 26.91 5.41
N ARG A 455 0.87 26.59 4.30
CA ARG A 455 2.01 27.34 3.77
C ARG A 455 1.86 27.55 2.28
N GLN A 456 2.74 28.39 1.72
CA GLN A 456 2.84 28.58 0.26
C GLN A 456 3.80 27.52 -0.31
N PHE A 457 3.35 26.27 -0.40
CA PHE A 457 4.18 25.17 -0.89
C PHE A 457 4.54 25.36 -2.37
N VAL A 458 5.82 25.24 -2.70
CA VAL A 458 6.33 25.42 -4.06
C VAL A 458 5.74 24.37 -5.00
N HIS A 459 5.68 23.09 -4.57
CA HIS A 459 5.07 22.04 -5.36
C HIS A 459 3.61 22.32 -5.69
N SER A 460 2.80 22.78 -4.72
CA SER A 460 1.39 23.13 -4.96
C SER A 460 1.27 24.24 -6.03
N LYS A 461 2.15 25.25 -6.00
CA LYS A 461 2.15 26.33 -7.02
C LYS A 461 2.60 25.81 -8.38
N VAL A 462 3.61 24.93 -8.42
CA VAL A 462 4.02 24.26 -9.67
C VAL A 462 2.84 23.51 -10.28
N MET A 463 2.03 22.81 -9.46
CA MET A 463 0.86 22.06 -9.95
C MET A 463 -0.29 22.98 -10.40
N VAL A 464 -0.46 24.15 -9.80
CA VAL A 464 -1.35 25.20 -10.36
C VAL A 464 -0.88 25.64 -11.76
N TRP A 465 0.45 25.83 -11.93
CA TRP A 465 1.03 26.10 -13.25
C TRP A 465 0.73 24.96 -14.23
N VAL A 466 0.88 23.71 -13.80
CA VAL A 466 0.55 22.51 -14.61
C VAL A 466 -0.90 22.57 -15.09
N ALA A 467 -1.85 22.87 -14.21
CA ALA A 467 -3.25 22.99 -14.58
C ALA A 467 -3.46 24.01 -15.72
N ALA A 468 -2.89 25.20 -15.59
CA ALA A 468 -2.99 26.24 -16.61
C ALA A 468 -2.27 25.86 -17.91
N ASP A 469 -1.06 25.28 -17.83
CA ASP A 469 -0.27 24.86 -18.99
C ASP A 469 -0.98 23.75 -19.79
N ARG A 470 -1.55 22.75 -19.12
CA ARG A 470 -2.31 21.67 -19.80
C ARG A 470 -3.55 22.20 -20.51
N ALA A 471 -4.24 23.16 -19.93
CA ALA A 471 -5.39 23.81 -20.59
C ALA A 471 -4.97 24.65 -21.79
N VAL A 472 -3.91 25.46 -21.67
CA VAL A 472 -3.34 26.22 -22.78
C VAL A 472 -2.96 25.29 -23.94
N ARG A 473 -2.19 24.25 -23.67
CA ARG A 473 -1.79 23.24 -24.68
C ARG A 473 -2.99 22.56 -25.33
N THR A 474 -4.01 22.29 -24.53
CA THR A 474 -5.25 21.66 -25.04
C THR A 474 -5.94 22.58 -26.03
N LEU A 475 -6.17 23.88 -25.72
CA LEU A 475 -6.81 24.82 -26.64
C LEU A 475 -5.96 25.08 -27.87
N GLU A 476 -4.64 25.12 -27.77
CA GLU A 476 -3.75 25.31 -28.93
C GLU A 476 -3.83 24.12 -29.91
N ARG A 477 -4.06 22.91 -29.42
CA ARG A 477 -4.20 21.71 -30.24
C ARG A 477 -5.64 21.45 -30.70
N HIS A 478 -6.62 21.94 -29.96
CA HIS A 478 -8.06 21.71 -30.12
C HIS A 478 -8.82 23.04 -30.17
N PRO A 479 -8.65 23.85 -31.26
CA PRO A 479 -9.28 25.15 -31.37
C PRO A 479 -10.81 25.11 -31.47
N GLU A 480 -11.40 23.93 -31.61
CA GLU A 480 -12.84 23.72 -31.55
C GLU A 480 -13.42 23.79 -30.13
N LEU A 481 -12.57 23.76 -29.09
CA LEU A 481 -12.97 23.86 -27.69
C LEU A 481 -13.05 25.33 -27.26
N ASP A 482 -14.06 25.67 -26.48
CA ASP A 482 -14.22 27.00 -25.92
C ASP A 482 -13.40 27.18 -24.64
N GLY A 483 -12.74 28.34 -24.46
CA GLY A 483 -11.99 28.66 -23.26
C GLY A 483 -11.31 30.00 -23.28
N ASP A 484 -10.92 30.49 -22.10
CA ASP A 484 -10.21 31.78 -21.94
C ASP A 484 -8.69 31.60 -22.13
N LEU A 485 -8.27 31.33 -23.36
CA LEU A 485 -6.86 31.06 -23.69
C LEU A 485 -5.90 32.17 -23.18
N ASP A 486 -6.27 33.45 -23.33
CA ASP A 486 -5.41 34.56 -22.91
C ASP A 486 -5.36 34.66 -21.37
N GLY A 487 -6.50 34.47 -20.70
CA GLY A 487 -6.55 34.45 -19.24
C GLY A 487 -5.74 33.27 -18.65
N TRP A 488 -5.79 32.09 -19.26
CA TRP A 488 -5.02 30.94 -18.79
C TRP A 488 -3.53 31.06 -19.09
N ARG A 489 -3.14 31.66 -20.21
CA ARG A 489 -1.74 32.03 -20.47
C ARG A 489 -1.23 33.02 -19.42
N ALA A 490 -2.03 34.07 -19.11
CA ALA A 490 -1.67 35.03 -18.09
C ALA A 490 -1.48 34.39 -16.73
N LEU A 491 -2.40 33.50 -16.31
CA LEU A 491 -2.27 32.73 -15.07
C LEU A 491 -1.00 31.87 -15.07
N ARG A 492 -0.78 31.08 -16.12
CA ARG A 492 0.41 30.24 -16.26
C ARG A 492 1.71 31.04 -16.10
N ASP A 493 1.81 32.16 -16.80
CA ASP A 493 3.01 32.99 -16.82
C ASP A 493 3.20 33.75 -15.49
N GLU A 494 2.11 34.14 -14.82
CA GLU A 494 2.14 34.75 -13.48
C GLU A 494 2.64 33.76 -12.43
N VAL A 495 2.06 32.56 -12.37
CA VAL A 495 2.47 31.53 -11.43
C VAL A 495 3.92 31.13 -11.66
N HIS A 496 4.33 30.92 -12.92
CA HIS A 496 5.72 30.58 -13.24
C HIS A 496 6.69 31.62 -12.71
N ARG A 497 6.41 32.92 -12.96
CA ARG A 497 7.24 34.02 -12.48
C ARG A 497 7.31 34.02 -10.95
N GLU A 498 6.16 33.93 -10.27
CA GLU A 498 6.10 33.98 -8.81
C GLU A 498 6.87 32.81 -8.16
N VAL A 499 6.71 31.59 -8.66
CA VAL A 499 7.47 30.42 -8.16
C VAL A 499 8.96 30.62 -8.37
N CYS A 500 9.39 31.13 -9.54
CA CYS A 500 10.81 31.38 -9.80
C CYS A 500 11.39 32.51 -8.94
N GLU A 501 10.58 33.49 -8.52
CA GLU A 501 11.01 34.62 -7.69
C GLU A 501 10.99 34.26 -6.18
N LYS A 502 9.95 33.57 -5.69
CA LYS A 502 9.73 33.34 -4.26
C LYS A 502 10.08 31.94 -3.78
N GLY A 503 10.00 30.95 -4.66
CA GLY A 503 10.26 29.56 -4.34
C GLY A 503 11.69 29.09 -4.59
N TYR A 504 12.56 29.97 -5.11
CA TYR A 504 13.95 29.66 -5.44
C TYR A 504 14.92 30.45 -4.58
N ASP A 505 15.84 29.75 -3.91
CA ASP A 505 16.94 30.34 -3.15
C ASP A 505 18.19 30.44 -4.04
N PRO A 506 18.56 31.66 -4.52
CA PRO A 506 19.70 31.85 -5.42
C PRO A 506 21.06 31.65 -4.71
N GLU A 507 21.13 31.75 -3.37
CA GLU A 507 22.37 31.53 -2.62
C GLU A 507 22.71 30.05 -2.58
N ARG A 508 21.67 29.19 -2.48
CA ARG A 508 21.80 27.74 -2.44
C ARG A 508 21.64 27.07 -3.81
N ASN A 509 21.24 27.83 -4.83
CA ASN A 509 20.90 27.34 -6.17
C ASN A 509 19.85 26.21 -6.15
N THR A 510 18.80 26.35 -5.34
CA THR A 510 17.75 25.33 -5.18
C THR A 510 16.37 25.95 -5.00
N PHE A 511 15.33 25.27 -5.50
CA PHE A 511 13.98 25.52 -5.04
C PHE A 511 13.82 25.02 -3.59
N THR A 512 12.88 25.62 -2.85
CA THR A 512 12.60 25.32 -1.45
C THR A 512 11.21 24.71 -1.29
N GLN A 513 10.94 24.10 -0.13
CA GLN A 513 9.65 23.45 0.16
C GLN A 513 8.49 24.45 0.06
N SER A 514 8.65 25.62 0.66
CA SER A 514 7.64 26.69 0.66
C SER A 514 8.31 28.06 0.51
N TYR A 515 7.53 29.08 0.16
CA TYR A 515 8.02 30.46 0.12
C TYR A 515 8.54 30.89 1.50
N ASP A 516 9.56 31.70 1.51
CA ASP A 516 10.21 32.19 2.74
C ASP A 516 10.81 31.09 3.65
N SER A 517 10.99 29.87 3.11
CA SER A 517 11.63 28.73 3.78
C SER A 517 12.97 28.40 3.14
N ARG A 518 13.85 27.74 3.91
CA ARG A 518 15.09 27.13 3.39
C ARG A 518 15.01 25.61 3.35
N GLU A 519 13.93 25.03 3.89
CA GLU A 519 13.70 23.58 3.90
C GLU A 519 13.53 23.03 2.48
N LEU A 520 13.89 21.76 2.30
CA LEU A 520 13.76 21.04 1.04
C LEU A 520 12.60 20.03 1.10
N ASP A 521 12.14 19.68 -0.08
CA ASP A 521 11.07 18.71 -0.28
C ASP A 521 11.39 17.83 -1.50
N ALA A 522 11.22 16.52 -1.37
CA ALA A 522 11.45 15.59 -2.47
C ALA A 522 10.49 15.81 -3.65
N ALA A 523 9.31 16.40 -3.43
CA ALA A 523 8.36 16.75 -4.50
C ALA A 523 8.94 17.75 -5.51
N LEU A 524 9.98 18.54 -5.13
CA LEU A 524 10.69 19.43 -6.05
C LEU A 524 11.38 18.68 -7.21
N LEU A 525 11.66 17.38 -7.05
CA LEU A 525 12.17 16.51 -8.11
C LEU A 525 11.19 16.34 -9.28
N LEU A 526 9.92 16.66 -9.08
CA LEU A 526 8.88 16.59 -10.11
C LEU A 526 8.89 17.81 -11.05
N ILE A 527 9.58 18.91 -10.71
CA ILE A 527 9.67 20.15 -11.52
C ILE A 527 10.03 19.88 -12.99
N PRO A 528 11.09 19.14 -13.33
CA PRO A 528 11.40 18.82 -14.72
C PRO A 528 10.41 17.82 -15.35
N ARG A 529 9.86 16.90 -14.57
CA ARG A 529 8.91 15.89 -15.06
C ARG A 529 7.62 16.50 -15.58
N VAL A 530 7.06 17.48 -14.86
CA VAL A 530 5.84 18.18 -15.28
C VAL A 530 6.08 19.24 -16.35
N GLY A 531 7.36 19.53 -16.66
CA GLY A 531 7.78 20.48 -17.68
C GLY A 531 7.73 21.95 -17.22
N PHE A 532 7.75 22.20 -15.91
CA PHE A 532 7.78 23.57 -15.37
C PHE A 532 9.07 24.30 -15.74
N LEU A 533 10.20 23.60 -15.65
CA LEU A 533 11.50 24.01 -16.18
C LEU A 533 12.12 22.86 -16.97
N PRO A 534 12.96 23.16 -17.99
CA PRO A 534 13.67 22.12 -18.73
C PRO A 534 14.68 21.38 -17.82
N PRO A 535 14.95 20.09 -18.07
CA PRO A 535 15.86 19.30 -17.23
C PRO A 535 17.29 19.83 -17.14
N ASP A 536 17.75 20.56 -18.15
CA ASP A 536 19.09 21.17 -18.23
C ASP A 536 19.18 22.57 -17.60
N ASP A 537 18.07 23.10 -17.03
CA ASP A 537 18.09 24.36 -16.31
C ASP A 537 18.98 24.24 -15.06
N PRO A 538 19.95 25.17 -14.86
CA PRO A 538 20.86 25.11 -13.70
C PRO A 538 20.14 25.07 -12.34
N ARG A 539 18.94 25.65 -12.24
CA ARG A 539 18.12 25.63 -11.02
C ARG A 539 17.57 24.24 -10.72
N VAL A 540 17.19 23.50 -11.78
CA VAL A 540 16.74 22.10 -11.67
C VAL A 540 17.89 21.22 -11.22
N ILE A 541 19.07 21.36 -11.85
CA ILE A 541 20.26 20.58 -11.49
C ILE A 541 20.64 20.85 -10.02
N GLY A 542 20.68 22.12 -9.62
CA GLY A 542 21.01 22.50 -8.24
C GLY A 542 19.98 21.97 -7.23
N THR A 543 18.69 21.98 -7.58
CA THR A 543 17.64 21.40 -6.70
C THR A 543 17.80 19.89 -6.54
N ILE A 544 18.07 19.16 -7.63
CA ILE A 544 18.30 17.72 -7.55
C ILE A 544 19.51 17.39 -6.65
N ASP A 545 20.60 18.16 -6.81
CA ASP A 545 21.80 17.94 -6.00
C ASP A 545 21.56 18.27 -4.52
N ALA A 546 20.87 19.35 -4.21
CA ALA A 546 20.52 19.75 -2.84
C ALA A 546 19.58 18.73 -2.16
N VAL A 547 18.51 18.32 -2.85
CA VAL A 547 17.58 17.29 -2.34
C VAL A 547 18.31 15.97 -2.09
N ARG A 548 19.17 15.57 -3.03
CA ARG A 548 19.95 14.34 -2.90
C ARG A 548 20.93 14.38 -1.70
N GLU A 549 21.51 15.54 -1.41
CA GLU A 549 22.46 15.71 -0.32
C GLU A 549 21.77 15.81 1.05
N GLU A 550 20.76 16.67 1.15
CA GLU A 550 20.16 17.04 2.42
C GLU A 550 19.05 16.10 2.89
N LEU A 551 18.28 15.49 1.97
CA LEU A 551 17.23 14.52 2.31
C LEU A 551 17.71 13.07 2.26
N ALA A 552 19.01 12.85 2.08
CA ALA A 552 19.58 11.50 2.03
C ALA A 552 19.42 10.78 3.38
N HIS A 553 18.91 9.56 3.32
CA HIS A 553 18.81 8.64 4.46
C HIS A 553 19.23 7.24 4.02
N GLY A 554 20.43 6.80 4.45
CA GLY A 554 20.99 5.50 4.08
C GLY A 554 21.13 5.26 2.57
N GLY A 555 21.21 6.35 1.78
CA GLY A 555 21.32 6.34 0.31
C GLY A 555 19.97 6.26 -0.42
N PHE A 556 18.87 6.45 0.27
CA PHE A 556 17.53 6.73 -0.22
C PHE A 556 17.10 8.12 0.24
N LEU A 557 15.87 8.55 -0.03
CA LEU A 557 15.38 9.88 0.32
C LEU A 557 14.23 9.83 1.34
N ARG A 558 14.27 10.75 2.29
CA ARG A 558 13.07 11.20 3.02
C ARG A 558 12.24 12.12 2.13
N ARG A 559 10.97 12.32 2.43
CA ARG A 559 10.10 13.30 1.74
C ARG A 559 10.49 14.75 2.09
N TYR A 560 10.86 15.02 3.34
CA TYR A 560 11.39 16.29 3.87
C TYR A 560 12.14 15.99 5.19
N SER A 561 12.74 17.01 5.82
CA SER A 561 13.36 16.83 7.15
C SER A 561 12.29 16.78 8.23
N THR A 562 12.31 15.72 9.04
CA THR A 562 11.46 15.56 10.24
C THR A 562 12.20 15.92 11.52
N ASP A 563 13.45 16.41 11.42
CA ASP A 563 14.29 16.77 12.58
C ASP A 563 13.72 17.99 13.33
N ASP A 564 12.86 18.77 12.66
CA ASP A 564 12.15 19.90 13.26
C ASP A 564 10.63 19.67 13.19
N ALA A 565 9.98 19.51 14.34
CA ALA A 565 8.53 19.30 14.45
C ALA A 565 7.68 20.46 13.89
N ASP A 566 8.30 21.60 13.54
CA ASP A 566 7.61 22.76 12.95
C ASP A 566 7.22 22.53 11.49
N VAL A 567 7.79 21.52 10.80
CA VAL A 567 7.50 21.28 9.38
C VAL A 567 6.10 20.69 9.19
N ASP A 568 5.76 19.63 9.90
CA ASP A 568 4.49 18.91 9.74
C ASP A 568 3.60 18.86 10.99
N GLY A 569 4.08 19.35 12.13
CA GLY A 569 3.33 19.39 13.39
C GLY A 569 3.23 18.05 14.11
N LEU A 570 4.04 17.06 13.74
CA LEU A 570 4.00 15.71 14.31
C LEU A 570 5.33 15.38 15.01
N PRO A 571 5.30 14.67 16.14
CA PRO A 571 6.51 14.15 16.77
C PRO A 571 7.00 12.88 16.07
N GLY A 572 8.27 12.54 16.26
CA GLY A 572 8.89 11.31 15.78
C GLY A 572 9.53 11.43 14.41
N GLY A 573 10.22 10.37 14.02
CA GLY A 573 10.86 10.23 12.72
C GLY A 573 10.01 9.50 11.71
N GLU A 574 10.58 9.31 10.53
CA GLU A 574 10.06 8.47 9.45
C GLU A 574 11.23 7.79 8.73
N GLY A 575 10.94 6.72 7.99
CA GLY A 575 11.89 6.06 7.12
C GLY A 575 12.22 6.85 5.85
N ALA A 576 12.91 6.19 4.92
CA ALA A 576 13.06 6.68 3.56
C ALA A 576 11.77 6.41 2.78
N PHE A 577 11.16 7.44 2.23
CA PHE A 577 9.93 7.33 1.45
C PHE A 577 10.24 6.80 0.05
N LEU A 578 9.79 5.58 -0.28
CA LEU A 578 10.28 4.87 -1.46
C LEU A 578 10.02 5.61 -2.77
N VAL A 579 8.82 6.19 -2.95
CA VAL A 579 8.51 6.91 -4.19
C VAL A 579 9.39 8.12 -4.41
N CYS A 580 9.82 8.82 -3.35
CA CYS A 580 10.74 9.96 -3.46
C CYS A 580 12.08 9.54 -4.06
N SER A 581 12.56 8.35 -3.71
CA SER A 581 13.78 7.78 -4.27
C SER A 581 13.60 7.35 -5.73
N PHE A 582 12.41 6.88 -6.14
CA PHE A 582 12.08 6.66 -7.56
C PHE A 582 12.03 8.00 -8.33
N TRP A 583 11.47 9.07 -7.75
CA TRP A 583 11.51 10.41 -8.38
C TRP A 583 12.94 10.92 -8.55
N LEU A 584 13.83 10.64 -7.59
CA LEU A 584 15.25 10.96 -7.77
C LEU A 584 15.85 10.20 -8.95
N ALA A 585 15.57 8.90 -9.10
CA ALA A 585 16.06 8.13 -10.24
C ALA A 585 15.54 8.70 -11.57
N ASP A 586 14.27 9.10 -11.66
CA ASP A 586 13.68 9.76 -12.82
C ASP A 586 14.37 11.09 -13.11
N ALA A 587 14.57 11.95 -12.09
CA ALA A 587 15.20 13.25 -12.24
C ALA A 587 16.68 13.14 -12.67
N LEU A 588 17.42 12.18 -12.12
CA LEU A 588 18.78 11.85 -12.55
C LEU A 588 18.81 11.41 -14.02
N TYR A 589 17.87 10.58 -14.44
CA TYR A 589 17.78 10.15 -15.85
C TYR A 589 17.49 11.33 -16.78
N MET A 590 16.52 12.15 -16.45
CA MET A 590 16.13 13.33 -17.25
C MET A 590 17.28 14.34 -17.41
N THR A 591 18.18 14.45 -16.43
CA THR A 591 19.36 15.31 -16.45
C THR A 591 20.60 14.64 -17.06
N GLY A 592 20.47 13.47 -17.70
CA GLY A 592 21.55 12.74 -18.36
C GLY A 592 22.45 11.92 -17.43
N ARG A 593 22.14 11.85 -16.14
CA ARG A 593 22.88 11.05 -15.13
C ARG A 593 22.40 9.60 -15.10
N THR A 594 22.31 8.99 -16.30
CA THR A 594 21.69 7.67 -16.55
C THR A 594 22.30 6.55 -15.71
N LYS A 595 23.63 6.56 -15.51
CA LYS A 595 24.29 5.52 -14.72
C LYS A 595 23.82 5.55 -13.26
N GLU A 596 23.81 6.73 -12.66
CA GLU A 596 23.37 6.92 -11.26
C GLU A 596 21.89 6.57 -11.09
N ALA A 597 21.04 6.95 -12.07
CA ALA A 597 19.64 6.59 -12.10
C ALA A 597 19.41 5.07 -12.10
N ARG A 598 20.16 4.34 -12.93
CA ARG A 598 20.08 2.87 -13.01
C ARG A 598 20.58 2.19 -11.72
N GLU A 599 21.69 2.64 -11.16
CA GLU A 599 22.22 2.12 -9.88
C GLU A 599 21.24 2.34 -8.72
N LEU A 600 20.57 3.49 -8.68
CA LEU A 600 19.54 3.77 -7.68
C LEU A 600 18.30 2.88 -7.88
N PHE A 601 17.84 2.74 -9.14
CA PHE A 601 16.71 1.88 -9.46
C PHE A 601 16.97 0.41 -9.08
N GLU A 602 18.17 -0.12 -9.37
CA GLU A 602 18.55 -1.49 -8.97
C GLU A 602 18.44 -1.70 -7.46
N ARG A 603 18.92 -0.73 -6.70
CA ARG A 603 18.83 -0.78 -5.23
C ARG A 603 17.38 -0.75 -4.76
N LEU A 604 16.55 0.13 -5.33
CA LEU A 604 15.12 0.25 -4.99
C LEU A 604 14.34 -1.02 -5.34
N ALA A 605 14.56 -1.57 -6.53
CA ALA A 605 13.93 -2.83 -6.93
C ALA A 605 14.34 -4.01 -6.05
N GLY A 606 15.56 -3.96 -5.49
CA GLY A 606 16.09 -4.96 -4.56
C GLY A 606 15.52 -4.87 -3.13
N LEU A 607 14.75 -3.81 -2.79
CA LEU A 607 14.08 -3.68 -1.49
C LEU A 607 12.78 -4.49 -1.39
N ALA A 608 12.22 -4.92 -2.53
CA ALA A 608 11.00 -5.72 -2.52
C ALA A 608 11.20 -6.98 -1.66
N ASN A 609 10.16 -7.35 -0.92
CA ASN A 609 10.20 -8.55 -0.09
C ASN A 609 10.33 -9.84 -0.93
N ASP A 610 10.39 -11.00 -0.29
CA ASP A 610 10.58 -12.32 -0.92
C ASP A 610 9.54 -12.67 -2.01
N VAL A 611 8.38 -12.01 -2.01
CA VAL A 611 7.31 -12.16 -3.00
C VAL A 611 7.15 -10.94 -3.93
N GLY A 612 8.07 -9.97 -3.86
CA GLY A 612 8.15 -8.84 -4.78
C GLY A 612 7.23 -7.66 -4.44
N LEU A 613 6.85 -7.47 -3.19
CA LEU A 613 6.01 -6.37 -2.72
C LEU A 613 6.83 -5.26 -2.04
N LEU A 614 6.36 -4.02 -2.16
CA LEU A 614 6.96 -2.83 -1.58
C LEU A 614 5.99 -2.17 -0.60
N SER A 615 6.54 -1.68 0.52
CA SER A 615 5.85 -0.83 1.49
C SER A 615 5.88 0.64 1.07
N GLU A 616 5.36 1.50 1.92
CA GLU A 616 5.43 2.96 1.80
C GLU A 616 6.85 3.47 1.99
N GLU A 617 7.48 3.04 3.06
CA GLU A 617 8.79 3.49 3.51
C GLU A 617 9.72 2.31 3.80
N TYR A 618 10.99 2.64 3.94
CA TYR A 618 12.04 1.71 4.29
C TYR A 618 13.00 2.36 5.29
N ASP A 619 13.32 1.64 6.34
CA ASP A 619 14.38 2.04 7.26
C ASP A 619 15.73 1.44 6.82
N PRO A 620 16.64 2.23 6.25
CA PRO A 620 17.94 1.73 5.80
C PRO A 620 18.88 1.37 6.94
N MET A 621 18.60 1.78 8.19
CA MET A 621 19.43 1.47 9.34
C MET A 621 19.15 0.07 9.89
N THR A 622 17.88 -0.34 9.84
CA THR A 622 17.45 -1.67 10.32
C THR A 622 17.18 -2.65 9.18
N GLY A 623 17.06 -2.15 7.95
CA GLY A 623 16.74 -2.98 6.78
C GLY A 623 15.27 -3.39 6.72
N ARG A 624 14.34 -2.60 7.28
CA ARG A 624 12.94 -2.98 7.47
C ARG A 624 11.99 -2.15 6.63
N HIS A 625 10.90 -2.79 6.22
CA HIS A 625 9.74 -2.11 5.63
C HIS A 625 8.94 -1.38 6.70
N LEU A 626 8.45 -0.18 6.36
CA LEU A 626 7.65 0.67 7.22
C LEU A 626 6.43 1.21 6.47
N GLY A 627 5.44 1.70 7.22
CA GLY A 627 4.21 2.26 6.66
C GLY A 627 3.27 1.21 6.07
N ASN A 628 2.20 1.67 5.43
CA ASN A 628 1.16 0.79 4.89
C ASN A 628 1.66 -0.10 3.75
N PHE A 629 1.12 -1.34 3.65
CA PHE A 629 1.67 -2.40 2.82
C PHE A 629 0.60 -3.29 2.18
N PRO A 630 0.82 -3.73 0.89
CA PRO A 630 1.73 -3.11 -0.05
C PRO A 630 1.22 -1.74 -0.48
N GLN A 631 2.15 -0.82 -0.79
CA GLN A 631 1.81 0.57 -1.10
C GLN A 631 1.75 0.80 -2.62
N ALA A 632 0.60 1.29 -3.11
CA ALA A 632 0.39 1.56 -4.53
C ALA A 632 1.41 2.55 -5.09
N PHE A 633 1.70 3.63 -4.36
CA PHE A 633 2.58 4.71 -4.83
C PHE A 633 4.03 4.22 -5.06
N SER A 634 4.55 3.35 -4.20
CA SER A 634 5.87 2.70 -4.39
C SER A 634 5.90 1.81 -5.63
N HIS A 635 4.83 1.01 -5.86
CA HIS A 635 4.70 0.18 -7.05
C HIS A 635 4.53 1.00 -8.34
N ILE A 636 3.79 2.12 -8.29
CA ILE A 636 3.68 3.09 -9.39
C ILE A 636 5.06 3.68 -9.71
N GLY A 637 5.82 4.08 -8.69
CA GLY A 637 7.19 4.57 -8.85
C GLY A 637 8.07 3.57 -9.57
N LEU A 638 8.08 2.31 -9.12
CA LEU A 638 8.85 1.24 -9.76
C LEU A 638 8.49 1.06 -11.24
N VAL A 639 7.20 0.99 -11.57
CA VAL A 639 6.74 0.80 -12.96
C VAL A 639 7.14 1.98 -13.84
N ASN A 640 6.85 3.23 -13.40
CA ASN A 640 7.15 4.42 -14.21
C ASN A 640 8.66 4.60 -14.43
N THR A 641 9.47 4.41 -13.39
CA THR A 641 10.93 4.53 -13.50
C THR A 641 11.51 3.41 -14.38
N ALA A 642 11.01 2.17 -14.27
CA ALA A 642 11.44 1.08 -15.15
C ALA A 642 11.10 1.38 -16.63
N LEU A 643 9.90 1.91 -16.90
CA LEU A 643 9.49 2.34 -18.25
C LEU A 643 10.37 3.46 -18.79
N ALA A 644 10.72 4.45 -17.96
CA ALA A 644 11.59 5.56 -18.36
C ALA A 644 13.02 5.11 -18.66
N LEU A 645 13.60 4.26 -17.79
CA LEU A 645 15.01 3.85 -17.91
C LEU A 645 15.25 2.75 -18.94
N PHE A 646 14.26 1.88 -19.20
CA PHE A 646 14.43 0.62 -19.93
C PHE A 646 13.32 0.31 -20.93
N GLY A 647 12.32 1.20 -21.12
CA GLY A 647 11.33 1.08 -22.18
C GLY A 647 11.94 1.21 -23.58
N GLU A 648 11.18 0.93 -24.64
CA GLU A 648 11.67 0.97 -26.04
C GLU A 648 12.25 2.35 -26.41
N ASP A 649 11.76 3.43 -25.81
CA ASP A 649 12.27 4.80 -26.00
C ASP A 649 13.51 5.11 -25.13
N GLY A 650 13.80 4.33 -24.10
CA GLY A 650 14.96 4.48 -23.20
C GLY A 650 16.19 3.66 -23.58
N ALA A 651 16.18 2.94 -24.69
CA ALA A 651 17.26 2.08 -25.16
C ALA A 651 18.25 2.80 -26.10
N GLY A 652 18.30 4.15 -26.07
CA GLY A 652 19.20 4.99 -26.85
C GLY A 652 20.51 5.34 -26.13
#